data_ced5577becb8e503d13148131abd2272
#
_entry.id   ced5577becb8e503d13148131abd2272
#
_cell.length_a   1.000
_cell.length_b   1.000
_cell.length_c   1.000
_cell.angle_alpha   90.00
_cell.angle_beta   90.00
_cell.angle_gamma   90.00
#
_symmetry.space_group_name_H-M   'P 1'
#
loop_
_entity.id
_entity.type
_entity.pdbx_description
1 polymer ?
#
loop_
_entity_poly.entity_id
_entity_poly.type
_entity_poly.pdbx_seq_one_letter_code
_entity_poly.pdbx_strand_id
1 'polypeptide(L)'
;MAPKAVKDLDIAIVGAGMGGLATALALAKQGFNNIHVYEYASNLGFVGAGIQLAPNMARVLDRLGCWADIEKEAVDLKDTSIRQGSTDNELGHVDLRYIRDTYLYPHMVGHRSSLAGSMYEACKKEKAITFHFATSAGDVQSWGERPRFEAIPREGEKYTVECDVLFACDGVKSTIRDQLLRLKNIDAKIIDTGQAAYRIMLRREDMQHDPELLELIDKESVTRWIGEKRHIIAYPVSSKQIYNLSTVQPDQNFASAPSATYTTKGSKPQMMEVFGDFCPKVRRMLDLVPDGEVCEWKLRVHEPLPFWVHEQTVLLGDACHPTLPHLAQGAAQAIEDGAVIAVALSKLPEVTPTAINKAMRVYEEVRKDRAYTLVNIAAASGRAMHLGEGKEKEERDKQFAALKDGKGPVPDKWADADIQKTIYGQDVMKITEEEFDKLYAKIYKLLSDHAPSRRDMKLQEDETSTTFFSIQTPRLPSDQRPEVHLRDPTTSQTLATAQDRRSTSAREFAFRLSDTSHAYFAWTPVRAAARSLPEESCFEFRFGGYPYVWIRTHSADLGASRWTGRCYKLVQGSYDDLRDGGDELEPPAHRQVLMAYLHSPWFDRHAHHAGEIRVYSRDDREEEREECWERAGIITALGIQLREREMRGEVLRGVGKTAG
;
A
#
# COMPACT_ATOMS: atom_id res chain seq x y z
N MET A 1 11.51 -36.49 0.45
CA MET A 1 10.52 -36.09 1.47
C MET A 1 9.19 -35.86 0.74
N ALA A 2 8.05 -36.11 1.38
CA ALA A 2 6.77 -35.72 0.78
C ALA A 2 6.74 -34.17 0.63
N PRO A 3 6.11 -33.62 -0.43
CA PRO A 3 6.00 -32.19 -0.58
C PRO A 3 5.25 -31.61 0.65
N LYS A 4 5.74 -30.48 1.15
CA LYS A 4 5.16 -29.77 2.30
C LYS A 4 3.75 -29.28 1.93
N ALA A 5 2.77 -29.46 2.79
CA ALA A 5 1.45 -28.93 2.53
C ALA A 5 1.40 -27.41 2.79
N VAL A 6 0.54 -26.69 2.07
CA VAL A 6 0.41 -25.22 2.20
C VAL A 6 0.15 -24.79 3.65
N LYS A 7 -0.65 -25.57 4.38
CA LYS A 7 -1.02 -25.26 5.76
C LYS A 7 0.08 -25.54 6.78
N ASP A 8 1.14 -26.21 6.35
CA ASP A 8 2.30 -26.57 7.19
C ASP A 8 3.51 -25.63 6.96
N LEU A 9 3.31 -24.51 6.25
CA LEU A 9 4.34 -23.48 6.11
C LEU A 9 4.83 -23.01 7.50
N ASP A 10 6.15 -22.90 7.67
CA ASP A 10 6.78 -22.29 8.83
C ASP A 10 6.71 -20.77 8.67
N ILE A 11 5.93 -20.13 9.51
CA ILE A 11 5.64 -18.68 9.41
C ILE A 11 6.23 -17.96 10.60
N ALA A 12 7.05 -16.95 10.33
CA ALA A 12 7.58 -16.03 11.34
C ALA A 12 6.97 -14.64 11.16
N ILE A 13 6.44 -14.09 12.25
CA ILE A 13 5.87 -12.74 12.32
C ILE A 13 6.69 -11.94 13.33
N VAL A 14 7.29 -10.84 12.90
CA VAL A 14 8.06 -9.95 13.79
C VAL A 14 7.19 -8.75 14.15
N GLY A 15 6.88 -8.63 15.45
CA GLY A 15 6.01 -7.61 16.02
C GLY A 15 4.60 -8.14 16.32
N ALA A 16 4.15 -8.00 17.57
CA ALA A 16 2.81 -8.33 18.04
C ALA A 16 1.90 -7.10 18.20
N GLY A 17 2.09 -6.08 17.36
CA GLY A 17 1.14 -4.99 17.23
C GLY A 17 -0.17 -5.44 16.56
N MET A 18 -1.11 -4.53 16.32
CA MET A 18 -2.41 -4.86 15.72
C MET A 18 -2.27 -5.57 14.37
N GLY A 19 -1.32 -5.16 13.52
CA GLY A 19 -1.04 -5.83 12.26
C GLY A 19 -0.54 -7.26 12.44
N GLY A 20 0.44 -7.48 13.33
CA GLY A 20 0.98 -8.82 13.61
C GLY A 20 -0.03 -9.76 14.24
N LEU A 21 -0.83 -9.27 15.21
CA LEU A 21 -1.92 -10.06 15.81
C LEU A 21 -2.99 -10.43 14.78
N ALA A 22 -3.40 -9.47 13.93
CA ALA A 22 -4.37 -9.73 12.86
C ALA A 22 -3.83 -10.74 11.85
N THR A 23 -2.56 -10.62 11.47
CA THR A 23 -1.89 -11.57 10.56
C THR A 23 -1.85 -12.97 11.14
N ALA A 24 -1.40 -13.11 12.39
CA ALA A 24 -1.33 -14.41 13.06
C ALA A 24 -2.71 -15.07 13.16
N LEU A 25 -3.71 -14.30 13.61
CA LEU A 25 -5.08 -14.80 13.77
C LEU A 25 -5.70 -15.16 12.42
N ALA A 26 -5.54 -14.32 11.40
CA ALA A 26 -6.08 -14.56 10.07
C ALA A 26 -5.46 -15.82 9.44
N LEU A 27 -4.15 -16.02 9.56
CA LEU A 27 -3.47 -17.24 9.10
C LEU A 27 -3.99 -18.49 9.83
N ALA A 28 -4.13 -18.44 11.15
CA ALA A 28 -4.68 -19.55 11.92
C ALA A 28 -6.13 -19.87 11.49
N LYS A 29 -6.98 -18.85 11.26
CA LYS A 29 -8.35 -19.01 10.74
C LYS A 29 -8.36 -19.56 9.32
N GLN A 30 -7.34 -19.35 8.51
CA GLN A 30 -7.15 -19.98 7.20
C GLN A 30 -6.56 -21.40 7.31
N GLY A 31 -6.31 -21.91 8.53
CA GLY A 31 -5.86 -23.27 8.79
C GLY A 31 -4.34 -23.50 8.71
N PHE A 32 -3.52 -22.47 8.76
CA PHE A 32 -2.06 -22.62 8.91
C PHE A 32 -1.70 -23.11 10.31
N ASN A 33 -0.72 -24.02 10.40
CA ASN A 33 -0.42 -24.79 11.60
C ASN A 33 0.80 -24.30 12.40
N ASN A 34 1.76 -23.63 11.77
CA ASN A 34 3.05 -23.24 12.36
C ASN A 34 3.26 -21.73 12.26
N ILE A 35 2.76 -20.97 13.24
CA ILE A 35 2.81 -19.51 13.26
C ILE A 35 3.57 -19.07 14.52
N HIS A 36 4.73 -18.44 14.33
CA HIS A 36 5.59 -17.95 15.41
C HIS A 36 5.63 -16.43 15.39
N VAL A 37 5.22 -15.82 16.51
CA VAL A 37 5.18 -14.36 16.68
C VAL A 37 6.29 -13.93 17.63
N TYR A 38 7.20 -13.10 17.17
CA TYR A 38 8.34 -12.56 17.91
C TYR A 38 8.07 -11.13 18.33
N GLU A 39 8.06 -10.86 19.64
CA GLU A 39 7.73 -9.55 20.19
C GLU A 39 8.82 -9.06 21.15
N TYR A 40 9.31 -7.85 20.91
CA TYR A 40 10.34 -7.22 21.73
C TYR A 40 9.90 -7.00 23.18
N ALA A 41 8.63 -6.65 23.38
CA ALA A 41 8.09 -6.44 24.73
C ALA A 41 7.99 -7.76 25.50
N SER A 42 8.19 -7.70 26.82
CA SER A 42 8.05 -8.88 27.69
C SER A 42 6.60 -9.34 27.88
N ASN A 43 5.65 -8.46 27.57
CA ASN A 43 4.21 -8.72 27.52
C ASN A 43 3.55 -7.70 26.61
N LEU A 44 2.30 -7.95 26.23
CA LEU A 44 1.49 -6.98 25.49
C LEU A 44 0.82 -6.01 26.47
N GLY A 45 1.63 -5.20 27.15
CA GLY A 45 1.16 -4.05 27.89
C GLY A 45 0.74 -2.95 26.94
N PHE A 46 -0.50 -3.02 26.47
CA PHE A 46 -1.03 -2.01 25.54
C PHE A 46 -1.19 -0.68 26.29
N VAL A 47 -0.28 0.26 26.04
CA VAL A 47 -0.39 1.63 26.57
C VAL A 47 -1.67 2.26 26.04
N GLY A 48 -2.50 2.72 26.99
CA GLY A 48 -3.85 3.21 26.72
C GLY A 48 -3.86 4.46 25.86
N ALA A 49 -4.70 4.43 24.82
CA ALA A 49 -5.21 5.59 24.10
C ALA A 49 -6.54 5.17 23.48
N GLY A 50 -7.39 6.14 23.20
CA GLY A 50 -8.58 5.88 22.41
C GLY A 50 -8.22 5.51 20.98
N ILE A 51 -9.07 4.73 20.35
CA ILE A 51 -8.97 4.33 18.95
C ILE A 51 -10.35 4.35 18.31
N GLN A 52 -10.43 4.75 17.05
CA GLN A 52 -11.66 4.65 16.28
C GLN A 52 -11.73 3.26 15.60
N LEU A 53 -12.89 2.65 15.68
CA LEU A 53 -13.20 1.33 15.20
C LEU A 53 -14.12 1.47 13.98
N ALA A 54 -13.51 1.50 12.82
CA ALA A 54 -14.21 1.75 11.56
C ALA A 54 -14.88 0.49 11.00
N PRO A 55 -15.96 0.60 10.19
CA PRO A 55 -16.67 -0.53 9.60
C PRO A 55 -15.80 -1.54 8.84
N ASN A 56 -14.80 -1.09 8.10
CA ASN A 56 -13.87 -1.97 7.38
C ASN A 56 -13.02 -2.81 8.35
N MET A 57 -12.56 -2.24 9.46
CA MET A 57 -11.87 -2.97 10.52
C MET A 57 -12.80 -3.98 11.20
N ALA A 58 -14.00 -3.55 11.58
CA ALA A 58 -15.00 -4.37 12.26
C ALA A 58 -15.35 -5.62 11.42
N ARG A 59 -15.53 -5.46 10.11
CA ARG A 59 -15.80 -6.56 9.17
C ARG A 59 -14.73 -7.64 9.20
N VAL A 60 -13.46 -7.25 9.23
CA VAL A 60 -12.34 -8.20 9.32
C VAL A 60 -12.32 -8.88 10.69
N LEU A 61 -12.43 -8.10 11.77
CA LEU A 61 -12.38 -8.62 13.14
C LEU A 61 -13.55 -9.57 13.46
N ASP A 62 -14.71 -9.33 12.86
CA ASP A 62 -15.87 -10.21 12.98
C ASP A 62 -15.60 -11.57 12.34
N ARG A 63 -15.04 -11.60 11.13
CA ARG A 63 -14.62 -12.84 10.46
C ARG A 63 -13.49 -13.57 11.22
N LEU A 64 -12.66 -12.83 11.92
CA LEU A 64 -11.62 -13.39 12.80
C LEU A 64 -12.17 -13.87 14.15
N GLY A 65 -13.43 -13.56 14.46
CA GLY A 65 -14.15 -14.03 15.65
C GLY A 65 -13.81 -13.29 16.95
N CYS A 66 -13.32 -12.04 16.85
CA CYS A 66 -12.99 -11.21 18.02
C CYS A 66 -13.78 -9.89 18.10
N TRP A 67 -14.63 -9.57 17.11
CA TRP A 67 -15.39 -8.31 17.10
C TRP A 67 -16.39 -8.19 18.23
N ALA A 68 -17.14 -9.23 18.52
CA ALA A 68 -18.20 -9.20 19.53
C ALA A 68 -17.70 -8.80 20.94
N ASP A 69 -16.48 -9.19 21.31
CA ASP A 69 -15.89 -8.81 22.61
C ASP A 69 -15.41 -7.36 22.59
N ILE A 70 -14.94 -6.85 21.44
CA ILE A 70 -14.52 -5.45 21.25
C ILE A 70 -15.75 -4.53 21.29
N GLU A 71 -16.83 -4.91 20.60
CA GLU A 71 -18.06 -4.13 20.47
C GLU A 71 -18.73 -3.89 21.83
N LYS A 72 -18.66 -4.84 22.77
CA LYS A 72 -19.25 -4.72 24.12
C LYS A 72 -18.73 -3.52 24.93
N GLU A 73 -17.46 -3.20 24.78
CA GLU A 73 -16.81 -2.11 25.54
C GLU A 73 -16.73 -0.81 24.73
N ALA A 74 -16.95 -0.88 23.42
CA ALA A 74 -16.90 0.25 22.53
C ALA A 74 -18.14 1.14 22.65
N VAL A 75 -17.98 2.40 22.25
CA VAL A 75 -19.09 3.37 22.20
C VAL A 75 -19.48 3.57 20.75
N ASP A 76 -20.75 3.28 20.43
CA ASP A 76 -21.35 3.49 19.11
C ASP A 76 -21.60 4.98 18.88
N LEU A 77 -20.88 5.58 17.93
CA LEU A 77 -20.95 7.01 17.65
C LEU A 77 -22.19 7.34 16.83
N LYS A 78 -22.89 8.38 17.25
CA LYS A 78 -24.08 8.88 16.56
C LYS A 78 -23.77 10.08 15.66
N ASP A 79 -22.75 10.84 16.01
CA ASP A 79 -22.36 12.03 15.26
C ASP A 79 -20.90 12.43 15.49
N THR A 80 -20.45 13.42 14.71
CA THR A 80 -19.22 14.16 14.96
C THR A 80 -19.48 15.65 14.84
N SER A 81 -18.94 16.43 15.79
CA SER A 81 -19.01 17.88 15.83
C SER A 81 -17.62 18.48 15.58
N ILE A 82 -17.51 19.34 14.56
CA ILE A 82 -16.30 20.09 14.25
C ILE A 82 -16.50 21.52 14.73
N ARG A 83 -15.60 21.97 15.59
CA ARG A 83 -15.76 23.24 16.33
C ARG A 83 -14.54 24.13 16.15
N GLN A 84 -14.77 25.43 16.15
CA GLN A 84 -13.71 26.42 16.22
C GLN A 84 -13.03 26.36 17.60
N GLY A 85 -11.72 26.13 17.62
CA GLY A 85 -10.98 25.95 18.87
C GLY A 85 -11.04 27.12 19.82
N SER A 86 -11.01 28.36 19.31
CA SER A 86 -11.00 29.60 20.13
C SER A 86 -12.37 29.97 20.71
N THR A 87 -13.46 29.60 20.05
CA THR A 87 -14.82 30.09 20.45
C THR A 87 -15.78 28.99 20.87
N ASP A 88 -15.46 27.71 20.62
CA ASP A 88 -16.37 26.56 20.74
C ASP A 88 -17.57 26.58 19.78
N ASN A 89 -17.61 27.49 18.82
CA ASN A 89 -18.68 27.51 17.83
C ASN A 89 -18.62 26.29 16.93
N GLU A 90 -19.77 25.65 16.73
CA GLU A 90 -19.85 24.52 15.80
C GLU A 90 -19.77 25.00 14.35
N LEU A 91 -18.77 24.56 13.63
CA LEU A 91 -18.55 24.84 12.22
C LEU A 91 -19.28 23.80 11.33
N GLY A 92 -19.21 22.53 11.71
CA GLY A 92 -19.80 21.43 10.98
C GLY A 92 -20.28 20.31 11.89
N HIS A 93 -21.33 19.62 11.44
CA HIS A 93 -21.92 18.49 12.12
C HIS A 93 -22.19 17.38 11.12
N VAL A 94 -21.84 16.14 11.47
CA VAL A 94 -22.03 14.96 10.60
C VAL A 94 -22.77 13.89 11.39
N ASP A 95 -23.91 13.46 10.88
CA ASP A 95 -24.67 12.31 11.40
C ASP A 95 -23.97 11.01 10.97
N LEU A 96 -23.72 10.10 11.90
CA LEU A 96 -23.07 8.80 11.65
C LEU A 96 -24.01 7.62 11.81
N ARG A 97 -25.28 7.85 12.17
CA ARG A 97 -26.25 6.77 12.44
C ARG A 97 -26.53 5.87 11.23
N TYR A 98 -26.40 6.43 10.00
CA TYR A 98 -26.61 5.68 8.77
C TYR A 98 -25.47 4.70 8.44
N ILE A 99 -24.32 4.82 9.09
CA ILE A 99 -23.11 4.04 8.75
C ILE A 99 -23.35 2.54 8.95
N ARG A 100 -24.00 2.14 10.05
CA ARG A 100 -24.32 0.72 10.32
C ARG A 100 -25.22 0.13 9.22
N ASP A 101 -26.23 0.85 8.80
CA ASP A 101 -27.16 0.39 7.78
C ASP A 101 -26.53 0.31 6.39
N THR A 102 -25.61 1.24 6.09
CA THR A 102 -24.94 1.32 4.80
C THR A 102 -23.78 0.33 4.67
N TYR A 103 -22.99 0.14 5.75
CA TYR A 103 -21.74 -0.64 5.71
C TYR A 103 -21.76 -1.90 6.58
N LEU A 104 -22.91 -2.27 7.15
CA LEU A 104 -23.19 -3.44 8.02
C LEU A 104 -22.55 -3.37 9.42
N TYR A 105 -21.62 -2.50 9.64
CA TYR A 105 -20.96 -2.27 10.93
C TYR A 105 -21.00 -0.78 11.30
N PRO A 106 -21.09 -0.44 12.58
CA PRO A 106 -21.10 0.94 13.02
C PRO A 106 -19.71 1.56 12.97
N HIS A 107 -19.65 2.86 13.04
CA HIS A 107 -18.42 3.57 13.40
C HIS A 107 -18.40 3.76 14.92
N MET A 108 -17.46 3.10 15.59
CA MET A 108 -17.35 3.11 17.05
C MET A 108 -16.03 3.69 17.51
N VAL A 109 -15.93 3.93 18.80
CA VAL A 109 -14.69 4.28 19.48
C VAL A 109 -14.47 3.36 20.67
N GLY A 110 -13.23 3.00 20.91
CA GLY A 110 -12.87 2.10 21.99
C GLY A 110 -11.50 2.40 22.56
N HIS A 111 -11.08 1.60 23.49
CA HIS A 111 -9.74 1.66 24.05
C HIS A 111 -8.80 0.76 23.24
N ARG A 112 -7.61 1.27 22.93
CA ARG A 112 -6.62 0.52 22.13
C ARG A 112 -6.22 -0.81 22.80
N SER A 113 -6.16 -0.84 24.13
CA SER A 113 -5.88 -2.07 24.86
C SER A 113 -7.00 -3.11 24.75
N SER A 114 -8.27 -2.69 24.70
CA SER A 114 -9.40 -3.59 24.52
C SER A 114 -9.35 -4.22 23.11
N LEU A 115 -9.11 -3.41 22.07
CA LEU A 115 -8.96 -3.92 20.71
C LEU A 115 -7.80 -4.95 20.62
N ALA A 116 -6.62 -4.56 21.00
CA ALA A 116 -5.44 -5.43 20.87
C ALA A 116 -5.48 -6.60 21.87
N GLY A 117 -6.05 -6.39 23.05
CA GLY A 117 -6.27 -7.45 24.05
C GLY A 117 -7.23 -8.52 23.55
N SER A 118 -8.37 -8.13 22.97
CA SER A 118 -9.33 -9.10 22.41
C SER A 118 -8.74 -9.89 21.25
N MET A 119 -7.96 -9.23 20.37
CA MET A 119 -7.23 -9.93 19.30
C MET A 119 -6.20 -10.92 19.87
N TYR A 120 -5.45 -10.53 20.90
CA TYR A 120 -4.47 -11.40 21.56
C TYR A 120 -5.14 -12.60 22.25
N GLU A 121 -6.25 -12.38 22.96
CA GLU A 121 -7.03 -13.48 23.58
C GLU A 121 -7.58 -14.43 22.51
N ALA A 122 -7.98 -13.93 21.34
CA ALA A 122 -8.36 -14.76 20.21
C ALA A 122 -7.18 -15.57 19.68
N CYS A 123 -5.99 -14.96 19.53
CA CYS A 123 -4.78 -15.67 19.12
C CYS A 123 -4.39 -16.79 20.09
N LYS A 124 -4.52 -16.58 21.42
CA LYS A 124 -4.20 -17.61 22.43
C LYS A 124 -5.11 -18.85 22.34
N LYS A 125 -6.31 -18.71 21.77
CA LYS A 125 -7.22 -19.85 21.55
C LYS A 125 -6.78 -20.72 20.37
N GLU A 126 -5.93 -20.22 19.50
CA GLU A 126 -5.43 -20.92 18.31
C GLU A 126 -4.13 -21.68 18.63
N LYS A 127 -4.19 -23.02 18.60
CA LYS A 127 -3.03 -23.87 18.89
C LYS A 127 -1.88 -23.70 17.90
N ALA A 128 -2.17 -23.17 16.73
CA ALA A 128 -1.21 -22.92 15.66
C ALA A 128 -0.28 -21.73 15.96
N ILE A 129 -0.60 -20.88 16.93
CA ILE A 129 0.13 -19.63 17.20
C ILE A 129 1.01 -19.80 18.46
N THR A 130 2.29 -19.54 18.31
CA THR A 130 3.27 -19.51 19.40
C THR A 130 3.87 -18.12 19.52
N PHE A 131 3.82 -17.54 20.72
CA PHE A 131 4.42 -16.23 21.01
C PHE A 131 5.80 -16.36 21.65
N HIS A 132 6.76 -15.61 21.15
CA HIS A 132 8.10 -15.44 21.66
C HIS A 132 8.25 -14.00 22.16
N PHE A 133 7.83 -13.75 23.41
CA PHE A 133 7.96 -12.44 24.05
C PHE A 133 9.41 -12.14 24.47
N ALA A 134 9.68 -10.86 24.77
CA ALA A 134 11.00 -10.36 25.12
C ALA A 134 12.09 -10.76 24.10
N THR A 135 11.70 -10.91 22.84
CA THR A 135 12.58 -11.38 21.75
C THR A 135 12.51 -10.41 20.58
N SER A 136 13.60 -9.72 20.30
CA SER A 136 13.73 -8.84 19.14
C SER A 136 14.26 -9.60 17.92
N ALA A 137 13.93 -9.10 16.71
CA ALA A 137 14.59 -9.53 15.50
C ALA A 137 15.87 -8.70 15.29
N GLY A 138 16.98 -9.39 15.11
CA GLY A 138 18.26 -8.82 14.72
C GLY A 138 18.45 -8.80 13.20
N ASP A 139 19.67 -9.15 12.76
CA ASP A 139 20.01 -9.13 11.34
C ASP A 139 19.31 -10.24 10.57
N VAL A 140 18.78 -9.89 9.40
CA VAL A 140 18.27 -10.85 8.42
C VAL A 140 19.46 -11.41 7.66
N GLN A 141 19.72 -12.70 7.84
CA GLN A 141 20.88 -13.41 7.30
C GLN A 141 20.63 -13.95 5.89
N SER A 142 19.36 -14.24 5.55
CA SER A 142 18.91 -14.71 4.24
C SER A 142 17.49 -14.22 3.97
N TRP A 143 17.24 -13.78 2.73
CA TRP A 143 15.94 -13.33 2.23
C TRP A 143 15.28 -14.34 1.30
N GLY A 144 16.08 -15.30 0.77
CA GLY A 144 15.74 -16.23 -0.29
C GLY A 144 14.76 -17.32 0.09
N GLU A 145 14.95 -18.54 -0.50
CA GLU A 145 14.01 -19.66 -0.42
C GLU A 145 13.49 -19.94 1.00
N ARG A 146 14.37 -19.80 2.00
CA ARG A 146 14.01 -19.86 3.41
C ARG A 146 14.64 -18.67 4.14
N PRO A 147 13.87 -17.61 4.40
CA PRO A 147 14.34 -16.47 5.17
C PRO A 147 14.93 -16.89 6.52
N ARG A 148 16.03 -16.27 6.89
CA ARG A 148 16.68 -16.48 8.20
C ARG A 148 16.98 -15.17 8.84
N PHE A 149 16.65 -15.04 10.12
CA PHE A 149 16.99 -13.88 10.92
C PHE A 149 17.48 -14.30 12.31
N GLU A 150 18.22 -13.41 12.95
CA GLU A 150 18.68 -13.60 14.31
C GLU A 150 17.56 -13.21 15.28
N ALA A 151 17.11 -14.14 16.12
CA ALA A 151 16.24 -13.86 17.25
C ALA A 151 17.10 -13.57 18.48
N ILE A 152 16.86 -12.43 19.12
CA ILE A 152 17.62 -11.92 20.25
C ILE A 152 16.70 -11.84 21.46
N PRO A 153 16.62 -12.90 22.29
CA PRO A 153 15.89 -12.85 23.55
C PRO A 153 16.55 -11.84 24.51
N ARG A 154 15.74 -11.22 25.37
CA ARG A 154 16.26 -10.34 26.42
C ARG A 154 17.11 -11.09 27.44
N GLU A 155 16.77 -12.37 27.69
CA GLU A 155 17.50 -13.30 28.55
C GLU A 155 17.79 -14.57 27.74
N GLY A 156 19.02 -15.08 27.83
CA GLY A 156 19.49 -16.25 27.09
C GLY A 156 20.35 -15.89 25.86
N GLU A 157 20.72 -16.90 25.11
CA GLU A 157 21.56 -16.77 23.93
C GLU A 157 20.69 -16.45 22.70
N LYS A 158 21.25 -15.66 21.78
CA LYS A 158 20.66 -15.42 20.48
C LYS A 158 20.70 -16.70 19.63
N TYR A 159 19.69 -16.87 18.79
CA TYR A 159 19.57 -18.02 17.90
C TYR A 159 19.04 -17.62 16.54
N THR A 160 19.28 -18.46 15.54
CA THR A 160 18.78 -18.23 14.19
C THR A 160 17.40 -18.87 14.04
N VAL A 161 16.44 -18.08 13.54
CA VAL A 161 15.13 -18.54 13.09
C VAL A 161 15.17 -18.71 11.59
N GLU A 162 14.70 -19.86 11.11
CA GLU A 162 14.48 -20.14 9.69
C GLU A 162 12.99 -20.39 9.45
N CYS A 163 12.44 -19.83 8.39
CA CYS A 163 11.01 -19.95 8.08
C CYS A 163 10.76 -20.00 6.57
N ASP A 164 9.54 -20.36 6.15
CA ASP A 164 9.15 -20.30 4.75
C ASP A 164 8.66 -18.90 4.36
N VAL A 165 8.09 -18.17 5.32
CA VAL A 165 7.60 -16.80 5.12
C VAL A 165 7.94 -15.95 6.33
N LEU A 166 8.52 -14.77 6.09
CA LEU A 166 8.84 -13.77 7.11
C LEU A 166 7.93 -12.55 6.96
N PHE A 167 7.14 -12.25 7.98
CA PHE A 167 6.31 -11.06 8.06
C PHE A 167 6.94 -10.00 8.94
N ALA A 168 7.23 -8.83 8.37
CA ALA A 168 7.70 -7.66 9.10
C ALA A 168 6.51 -6.79 9.51
N CYS A 169 6.02 -6.99 10.74
CA CYS A 169 4.96 -6.22 11.40
C CYS A 169 5.52 -5.32 12.52
N ASP A 170 6.80 -4.95 12.43
CA ASP A 170 7.60 -4.27 13.47
C ASP A 170 7.42 -2.74 13.48
N GLY A 171 6.39 -2.25 12.76
CA GLY A 171 5.87 -0.89 12.86
C GLY A 171 6.73 0.16 12.16
N VAL A 172 6.45 1.44 12.47
CA VAL A 172 7.10 2.59 11.81
C VAL A 172 8.62 2.60 11.97
N LYS A 173 9.17 1.95 13.00
CA LYS A 173 10.62 1.79 13.24
C LYS A 173 11.17 0.46 12.70
N SER A 174 10.52 -0.14 11.73
CA SER A 174 10.86 -1.45 11.22
C SER A 174 12.35 -1.59 10.88
N THR A 175 13.03 -2.48 11.62
CA THR A 175 14.44 -2.81 11.38
C THR A 175 14.59 -3.72 10.17
N ILE A 176 13.59 -4.58 9.90
CA ILE A 176 13.57 -5.46 8.72
C ILE A 176 13.43 -4.61 7.45
N ARG A 177 12.49 -3.64 7.42
CA ARG A 177 12.39 -2.69 6.31
C ARG A 177 13.72 -1.98 6.05
N ASP A 178 14.34 -1.44 7.09
CA ASP A 178 15.58 -0.67 6.96
C ASP A 178 16.74 -1.53 6.44
N GLN A 179 16.81 -2.82 6.83
CA GLN A 179 17.78 -3.77 6.28
C GLN A 179 17.49 -4.06 4.81
N LEU A 180 16.21 -4.26 4.45
CA LEU A 180 15.78 -4.53 3.10
C LEU A 180 16.05 -3.35 2.16
N LEU A 181 15.79 -2.12 2.61
CA LEU A 181 16.09 -0.92 1.83
C LEU A 181 17.59 -0.75 1.61
N ARG A 182 18.41 -1.02 2.62
CA ARG A 182 19.88 -1.03 2.48
C ARG A 182 20.36 -2.07 1.47
N LEU A 183 19.81 -3.29 1.55
CA LEU A 183 20.12 -4.36 0.58
C LEU A 183 19.85 -3.94 -0.86
N LYS A 184 18.77 -3.19 -1.08
CA LYS A 184 18.35 -2.72 -2.41
C LYS A 184 18.95 -1.36 -2.80
N ASN A 185 19.79 -0.75 -1.97
CA ASN A 185 20.34 0.60 -2.15
C ASN A 185 19.24 1.65 -2.38
N ILE A 186 18.13 1.53 -1.62
CA ILE A 186 17.00 2.46 -1.69
C ILE A 186 17.08 3.40 -0.49
N ASP A 187 17.12 4.69 -0.77
CA ASP A 187 17.05 5.75 0.23
C ASP A 187 15.59 6.21 0.37
N ALA A 188 14.79 5.44 1.11
CA ALA A 188 13.44 5.87 1.46
C ALA A 188 13.51 6.70 2.75
N LYS A 189 13.39 8.01 2.59
CA LYS A 189 13.54 8.95 3.70
C LYS A 189 12.35 8.90 4.64
N ILE A 190 12.65 8.94 5.93
CA ILE A 190 11.65 9.29 6.94
C ILE A 190 11.32 10.77 6.75
N ILE A 191 10.05 11.05 6.52
CA ILE A 191 9.54 12.42 6.40
C ILE A 191 9.19 12.89 7.79
N ASP A 192 9.89 13.92 8.24
CA ASP A 192 9.50 14.67 9.42
C ASP A 192 8.30 15.55 9.06
N THR A 193 7.16 15.27 9.68
CA THR A 193 5.92 16.00 9.38
C THR A 193 5.86 17.37 10.04
N GLY A 194 6.81 17.68 10.91
CA GLY A 194 6.77 18.88 11.76
C GLY A 194 5.62 18.84 12.78
N GLN A 195 5.04 17.68 13.03
CA GLN A 195 3.89 17.51 13.92
C GLN A 195 4.19 16.52 15.06
N ALA A 196 3.59 16.81 16.20
CA ALA A 196 3.55 15.94 17.37
C ALA A 196 2.11 15.79 17.88
N ALA A 197 1.88 14.83 18.75
CA ALA A 197 0.59 14.59 19.35
C ALA A 197 0.71 14.34 20.85
N TYR A 198 -0.15 14.98 21.65
CA TYR A 198 -0.41 14.56 23.02
C TYR A 198 -1.50 13.49 23.03
N ARG A 199 -1.35 12.49 23.87
CA ARG A 199 -2.37 11.48 24.13
C ARG A 199 -2.78 11.59 25.60
N ILE A 200 -4.04 11.85 25.83
CA ILE A 200 -4.59 12.21 27.14
C ILE A 200 -5.82 11.34 27.39
N MET A 201 -5.93 10.86 28.60
CA MET A 201 -7.04 10.05 29.07
C MET A 201 -7.56 10.66 30.37
N LEU A 202 -8.74 11.27 30.33
CA LEU A 202 -9.40 11.83 31.52
C LEU A 202 -10.43 10.82 32.02
N ARG A 203 -10.36 10.51 33.30
CA ARG A 203 -11.35 9.63 33.92
C ARG A 203 -12.63 10.42 34.21
N ARG A 204 -13.77 9.76 34.11
CA ARG A 204 -15.07 10.36 34.43
C ARG A 204 -15.07 11.05 35.80
N GLU A 205 -14.43 10.45 36.79
CA GLU A 205 -14.31 11.00 38.15
C GLU A 205 -13.55 12.33 38.19
N ASP A 206 -12.57 12.54 37.31
CA ASP A 206 -11.81 13.79 37.20
C ASP A 206 -12.69 14.93 36.61
N MET A 207 -13.72 14.58 35.81
CA MET A 207 -14.63 15.51 35.15
C MET A 207 -15.92 15.80 35.95
N GLN A 208 -16.17 15.07 37.04
CA GLN A 208 -17.46 15.08 37.75
C GLN A 208 -17.89 16.43 38.31
N HIS A 209 -16.97 17.35 38.53
CA HIS A 209 -17.26 18.68 39.11
C HIS A 209 -17.53 19.75 38.05
N ASP A 210 -17.44 19.40 36.73
CA ASP A 210 -17.74 20.31 35.63
C ASP A 210 -18.87 19.72 34.77
N PRO A 211 -20.11 20.25 34.89
CA PRO A 211 -21.26 19.74 34.14
C PRO A 211 -21.09 19.79 32.61
N GLU A 212 -20.39 20.80 32.08
CA GLU A 212 -20.13 20.91 30.64
C GLU A 212 -19.16 19.80 30.15
N LEU A 213 -18.20 19.42 30.98
CA LEU A 213 -17.28 18.34 30.67
C LEU A 213 -17.96 16.96 30.83
N LEU A 214 -18.83 16.79 31.83
CA LEU A 214 -19.65 15.58 31.95
C LEU A 214 -20.59 15.40 30.75
N GLU A 215 -21.14 16.46 30.23
CA GLU A 215 -21.96 16.40 29.01
C GLU A 215 -21.15 15.84 27.81
N LEU A 216 -19.87 16.20 27.69
CA LEU A 216 -19.00 15.69 26.61
C LEU A 216 -18.78 14.17 26.68
N ILE A 217 -18.49 13.64 27.88
CA ILE A 217 -18.26 12.21 28.06
C ILE A 217 -19.54 11.38 27.94
N ASP A 218 -20.70 11.98 28.23
CA ASP A 218 -22.02 11.32 28.14
C ASP A 218 -22.53 11.24 26.69
N LYS A 219 -22.08 12.11 25.81
CA LYS A 219 -22.46 12.11 24.40
C LYS A 219 -21.78 10.97 23.64
N GLU A 220 -22.50 10.35 22.73
CA GLU A 220 -22.01 9.36 21.77
C GLU A 220 -21.48 10.08 20.51
N SER A 221 -20.57 11.02 20.73
CA SER A 221 -20.09 11.95 19.73
C SER A 221 -18.58 12.08 19.75
N VAL A 222 -17.99 12.29 18.57
CA VAL A 222 -16.63 12.80 18.45
C VAL A 222 -16.68 14.31 18.37
N THR A 223 -15.92 14.98 19.21
CA THR A 223 -15.74 16.44 19.11
C THR A 223 -14.33 16.76 18.64
N ARG A 224 -14.23 17.59 17.61
CA ARG A 224 -12.94 18.06 17.08
C ARG A 224 -12.86 19.57 17.15
N TRP A 225 -11.98 20.12 18.00
CA TRP A 225 -11.67 21.54 18.03
C TRP A 225 -10.48 21.82 17.12
N ILE A 226 -10.67 22.65 16.11
CA ILE A 226 -9.66 22.98 15.09
C ILE A 226 -9.13 24.40 15.24
N GLY A 227 -7.85 24.58 14.98
CA GLY A 227 -7.14 25.86 14.98
C GLY A 227 -5.96 25.85 14.04
N GLU A 228 -5.25 26.98 13.94
CA GLU A 228 -4.09 27.06 13.06
C GLU A 228 -3.03 26.04 13.45
N LYS A 229 -2.63 25.16 12.50
CA LYS A 229 -1.61 24.10 12.62
C LYS A 229 -1.85 23.09 13.74
N ARG A 230 -3.03 23.07 14.36
CA ARG A 230 -3.34 22.17 15.48
C ARG A 230 -4.82 21.86 15.60
N HIS A 231 -5.11 20.75 16.24
CA HIS A 231 -6.47 20.39 16.65
C HIS A 231 -6.46 19.47 17.87
N ILE A 232 -7.60 19.34 18.50
CA ILE A 232 -7.91 18.32 19.51
C ILE A 232 -9.10 17.52 19.01
N ILE A 233 -8.97 16.20 18.99
CA ILE A 233 -10.08 15.27 18.78
C ILE A 233 -10.35 14.55 20.08
N ALA A 234 -11.60 14.50 20.50
CA ALA A 234 -11.97 13.89 21.76
C ALA A 234 -13.26 13.09 21.65
N TYR A 235 -13.34 11.97 22.39
CA TYR A 235 -14.48 11.08 22.39
C TYR A 235 -14.47 10.17 23.63
N PRO A 236 -15.67 9.69 24.09
CA PRO A 236 -15.77 8.76 25.20
C PRO A 236 -15.30 7.34 24.80
N VAL A 237 -14.62 6.64 25.69
CA VAL A 237 -14.23 5.22 25.54
C VAL A 237 -14.53 4.46 26.82
N SER A 238 -14.31 3.13 26.83
CA SER A 238 -14.50 2.26 27.99
C SER A 238 -15.88 2.44 28.63
N SER A 239 -16.94 2.25 27.82
CA SER A 239 -18.33 2.47 28.26
C SER A 239 -18.54 3.83 28.93
N LYS A 240 -17.96 4.88 28.38
CA LYS A 240 -18.03 6.29 28.85
C LYS A 240 -17.39 6.53 30.23
N GLN A 241 -16.46 5.67 30.65
CA GLN A 241 -15.69 5.88 31.88
C GLN A 241 -14.43 6.73 31.67
N ILE A 242 -13.99 6.83 30.44
CA ILE A 242 -12.79 7.57 30.05
C ILE A 242 -13.12 8.48 28.86
N TYR A 243 -12.69 9.74 28.95
CA TYR A 243 -12.72 10.67 27.85
C TYR A 243 -11.33 10.79 27.23
N ASN A 244 -11.19 10.25 26.04
CA ASN A 244 -9.92 10.27 25.31
C ASN A 244 -9.76 11.57 24.54
N LEU A 245 -8.60 12.20 24.65
CA LEU A 245 -8.18 13.31 23.82
C LEU A 245 -6.91 12.95 23.08
N SER A 246 -6.90 13.19 21.80
CA SER A 246 -5.69 13.14 20.98
C SER A 246 -5.51 14.49 20.29
N THR A 247 -4.33 15.06 20.44
CA THR A 247 -4.03 16.34 19.80
C THR A 247 -3.14 16.14 18.59
N VAL A 248 -3.09 17.12 17.73
CA VAL A 248 -2.01 17.32 16.77
C VAL A 248 -1.58 18.77 16.85
N GLN A 249 -0.30 19.01 17.01
CA GLN A 249 0.30 20.34 17.14
C GLN A 249 1.68 20.38 16.46
N PRO A 250 2.27 21.59 16.25
CA PRO A 250 3.64 21.72 15.79
C PRO A 250 4.64 21.02 16.72
N ASP A 251 5.63 20.36 16.13
CA ASP A 251 6.67 19.59 16.81
C ASP A 251 7.77 20.53 17.38
N GLN A 252 7.45 21.32 18.39
CA GLN A 252 8.42 22.26 18.99
C GLN A 252 9.37 21.57 19.99
N ASN A 253 8.87 20.60 20.75
CA ASN A 253 9.62 19.96 21.82
C ASN A 253 10.65 18.94 21.31
N PHE A 254 10.50 18.44 20.09
CA PHE A 254 11.42 17.50 19.46
C PHE A 254 12.51 18.18 18.60
N ALA A 255 12.49 19.50 18.46
CA ALA A 255 13.46 20.23 17.62
C ALA A 255 14.92 19.98 18.04
N SER A 256 15.16 19.76 19.33
CA SER A 256 16.47 19.43 19.90
C SER A 256 16.70 17.94 20.18
N ALA A 257 15.66 17.08 19.98
CA ALA A 257 15.75 15.65 20.26
C ALA A 257 16.44 14.89 19.10
N PRO A 258 17.16 13.78 19.39
CA PRO A 258 17.70 12.93 18.35
C PRO A 258 16.59 12.46 17.39
N SER A 259 16.93 12.33 16.10
CA SER A 259 15.97 11.91 15.06
C SER A 259 15.31 10.56 15.34
N ALA A 260 15.99 9.69 16.10
CA ALA A 260 15.48 8.39 16.53
C ALA A 260 14.44 8.46 17.66
N THR A 261 14.26 9.62 18.33
CA THR A 261 13.31 9.76 19.44
C THR A 261 11.91 10.02 18.90
N TYR A 262 10.94 9.16 19.27
CA TYR A 262 9.53 9.24 18.84
C TYR A 262 8.58 9.63 19.96
N THR A 263 8.98 9.42 21.20
CA THR A 263 8.20 9.75 22.39
C THR A 263 9.06 10.49 23.38
N THR A 264 8.51 11.49 24.02
CA THR A 264 9.15 12.21 25.11
C THR A 264 8.13 12.49 26.20
N LYS A 265 8.64 12.70 27.42
CA LYS A 265 7.81 13.24 28.48
C LYS A 265 7.47 14.67 28.12
N GLY A 266 6.18 14.94 27.88
CA GLY A 266 5.67 16.27 27.66
C GLY A 266 5.57 17.06 28.98
N SER A 267 5.32 18.34 28.85
CA SER A 267 5.13 19.25 29.97
C SER A 267 3.70 19.79 29.95
N LYS A 268 2.96 19.70 31.07
CA LYS A 268 1.61 20.28 31.18
C LYS A 268 1.63 21.79 30.91
N PRO A 269 2.57 22.60 31.47
CA PRO A 269 2.67 24.02 31.11
C PRO A 269 2.84 24.27 29.62
N GLN A 270 3.69 23.52 28.92
CA GLN A 270 3.87 23.64 27.48
C GLN A 270 2.62 23.24 26.71
N MET A 271 1.94 22.17 27.10
CA MET A 271 0.65 21.78 26.51
C MET A 271 -0.39 22.89 26.69
N MET A 272 -0.49 23.48 27.88
CA MET A 272 -1.40 24.58 28.15
C MET A 272 -1.05 25.84 27.36
N GLU A 273 0.21 26.11 27.10
CA GLU A 273 0.67 27.21 26.23
C GLU A 273 0.27 26.96 24.78
N VAL A 274 0.53 25.76 24.25
CA VAL A 274 0.17 25.36 22.87
C VAL A 274 -1.32 25.58 22.58
N PHE A 275 -2.19 25.31 23.54
CA PHE A 275 -3.65 25.44 23.39
C PHE A 275 -4.24 26.64 24.20
N GLY A 276 -3.40 27.62 24.55
CA GLY A 276 -3.78 28.74 25.41
C GLY A 276 -4.83 29.68 24.81
N ASP A 277 -4.94 29.74 23.49
CA ASP A 277 -5.95 30.49 22.74
C ASP A 277 -7.25 29.72 22.47
N PHE A 278 -7.29 28.42 22.86
CA PHE A 278 -8.52 27.63 22.74
C PHE A 278 -9.56 28.09 23.81
N CYS A 279 -10.81 27.77 23.56
CA CYS A 279 -11.92 28.17 24.38
C CYS A 279 -11.77 27.72 25.86
N PRO A 280 -12.44 28.40 26.81
CA PRO A 280 -12.33 28.06 28.23
C PRO A 280 -12.67 26.61 28.56
N LYS A 281 -13.62 25.99 27.86
CA LYS A 281 -13.99 24.57 28.03
C LYS A 281 -12.80 23.64 27.74
N VAL A 282 -12.10 23.85 26.62
CA VAL A 282 -10.91 23.06 26.25
C VAL A 282 -9.81 23.27 27.29
N ARG A 283 -9.55 24.50 27.69
CA ARG A 283 -8.50 24.78 28.70
C ARG A 283 -8.78 24.12 30.04
N ARG A 284 -10.04 24.16 30.53
CA ARG A 284 -10.42 23.44 31.76
C ARG A 284 -10.22 21.93 31.63
N MET A 285 -10.58 21.39 30.47
CA MET A 285 -10.38 19.95 30.16
C MET A 285 -8.89 19.57 30.19
N LEU A 286 -8.02 20.37 29.58
CA LEU A 286 -6.57 20.12 29.59
C LEU A 286 -5.96 20.33 30.99
N ASP A 287 -6.53 21.21 31.81
CA ASP A 287 -6.06 21.43 33.16
C ASP A 287 -6.33 20.26 34.12
N LEU A 288 -7.25 19.38 33.78
CA LEU A 288 -7.48 18.12 34.53
C LEU A 288 -6.35 17.10 34.37
N VAL A 289 -5.46 17.27 33.39
CA VAL A 289 -4.34 16.34 33.16
C VAL A 289 -3.35 16.45 34.32
N PRO A 290 -3.01 15.35 35.01
CA PRO A 290 -2.03 15.39 36.11
C PRO A 290 -0.64 15.81 35.62
N ASP A 291 0.09 16.52 36.49
CA ASP A 291 1.47 16.86 36.23
C ASP A 291 2.33 15.61 36.03
N GLY A 292 3.12 15.61 34.97
CA GLY A 292 4.02 14.50 34.64
C GLY A 292 3.39 13.32 33.90
N GLU A 293 2.07 13.37 33.61
CA GLU A 293 1.37 12.33 32.81
C GLU A 293 1.21 12.73 31.34
N VAL A 294 1.69 13.90 30.93
CA VAL A 294 1.69 14.31 29.53
C VAL A 294 2.72 13.51 28.76
N CYS A 295 2.26 12.77 27.78
CA CYS A 295 3.13 12.02 26.85
C CYS A 295 2.98 12.60 25.44
N GLU A 296 4.11 12.96 24.83
CA GLU A 296 4.15 13.54 23.49
C GLU A 296 4.77 12.55 22.50
N TRP A 297 4.13 12.43 21.34
CA TRP A 297 4.50 11.50 20.27
C TRP A 297 4.83 12.29 19.02
N LYS A 298 6.00 12.08 18.46
CA LYS A 298 6.36 12.64 17.16
C LYS A 298 5.65 11.89 16.04
N LEU A 299 4.99 12.64 15.14
CA LEU A 299 4.30 12.08 14.00
C LEU A 299 5.25 12.02 12.81
N ARG A 300 5.53 10.81 12.36
CA ARG A 300 6.42 10.55 11.23
C ARG A 300 5.75 9.62 10.24
N VAL A 301 6.07 9.84 8.98
CA VAL A 301 5.77 8.95 7.87
C VAL A 301 7.06 8.71 7.09
N HIS A 302 7.05 7.85 6.12
CA HIS A 302 8.14 7.72 5.16
C HIS A 302 7.61 7.85 3.74
N GLU A 303 8.52 8.05 2.79
CA GLU A 303 8.16 8.02 1.38
C GLU A 303 7.54 6.66 1.01
N PRO A 304 6.58 6.64 0.08
CA PRO A 304 6.02 5.39 -0.41
C PRO A 304 7.12 4.45 -0.89
N LEU A 305 7.09 3.22 -0.39
CA LEU A 305 8.07 2.21 -0.77
C LEU A 305 7.78 1.69 -2.18
N PRO A 306 8.81 1.43 -3.01
CA PRO A 306 8.62 0.89 -4.34
C PRO A 306 8.03 -0.53 -4.34
N PHE A 307 8.28 -1.30 -3.28
CA PHE A 307 7.76 -2.65 -3.08
C PHE A 307 7.51 -2.94 -1.60
N TRP A 308 6.64 -3.88 -1.31
CA TRP A 308 6.36 -4.40 0.03
C TRP A 308 6.80 -5.86 0.19
N VAL A 309 7.05 -6.53 -0.94
CA VAL A 309 7.44 -7.94 -1.01
C VAL A 309 8.83 -8.08 -1.61
N HIS A 310 9.68 -8.85 -0.93
CA HIS A 310 10.99 -9.23 -1.45
C HIS A 310 11.26 -10.70 -1.10
N GLU A 311 11.47 -11.52 -2.13
CA GLU A 311 11.59 -12.97 -1.98
C GLU A 311 10.45 -13.52 -1.11
N GLN A 312 10.73 -14.17 0.03
CA GLN A 312 9.72 -14.70 0.95
C GLN A 312 9.53 -13.80 2.19
N THR A 313 9.85 -12.54 2.08
CA THR A 313 9.65 -11.54 3.13
C THR A 313 8.65 -10.48 2.69
N VAL A 314 7.72 -10.10 3.57
CA VAL A 314 6.69 -9.11 3.32
C VAL A 314 6.57 -8.10 4.46
N LEU A 315 6.42 -6.83 4.11
CA LEU A 315 6.18 -5.72 5.03
C LEU A 315 4.67 -5.50 5.19
N LEU A 316 4.20 -5.26 6.43
CA LEU A 316 2.79 -5.01 6.74
C LEU A 316 2.62 -3.84 7.71
N GLY A 317 1.49 -3.17 7.59
CA GLY A 317 1.11 -2.06 8.46
C GLY A 317 2.10 -0.90 8.41
N ASP A 318 2.41 -0.31 9.56
CA ASP A 318 3.30 0.85 9.65
C ASP A 318 4.74 0.55 9.19
N ALA A 319 5.12 -0.71 8.98
CA ALA A 319 6.41 -1.05 8.37
C ALA A 319 6.47 -0.63 6.89
N CYS A 320 5.35 -0.54 6.20
CA CYS A 320 5.31 -0.15 4.78
C CYS A 320 4.43 1.08 4.48
N HIS A 321 3.42 1.41 5.29
CA HIS A 321 2.52 2.55 5.05
C HIS A 321 2.12 3.32 6.32
N PRO A 322 3.08 3.82 7.12
CA PRO A 322 2.75 4.63 8.28
C PRO A 322 1.93 5.85 7.86
N THR A 323 0.88 6.15 8.62
CA THR A 323 -0.07 7.21 8.28
C THR A 323 -0.25 8.21 9.42
N LEU A 324 -0.57 9.45 9.04
CA LEU A 324 -1.01 10.46 9.99
C LEU A 324 -2.40 10.11 10.55
N PRO A 325 -2.72 10.49 11.80
CA PRO A 325 -3.93 10.05 12.51
C PRO A 325 -5.23 10.71 12.02
N HIS A 326 -5.17 11.61 11.04
CA HIS A 326 -6.28 12.46 10.62
C HIS A 326 -7.48 11.73 10.02
N LEU A 327 -7.30 10.48 9.57
CA LEU A 327 -8.35 9.64 8.98
C LEU A 327 -8.73 8.44 9.87
N ALA A 328 -8.03 8.25 10.99
CA ALA A 328 -8.21 7.14 11.92
C ALA A 328 -8.12 5.74 11.28
N GLN A 329 -7.30 5.56 10.23
CA GLN A 329 -7.24 4.33 9.44
C GLN A 329 -5.97 3.48 9.64
N GLY A 330 -4.95 3.94 10.37
CA GLY A 330 -3.68 3.20 10.48
C GLY A 330 -3.86 1.76 10.98
N ALA A 331 -4.57 1.57 12.08
CA ALA A 331 -4.85 0.24 12.60
C ALA A 331 -5.75 -0.60 11.68
N ALA A 332 -6.77 0.03 11.08
CA ALA A 332 -7.66 -0.65 10.15
C ALA A 332 -6.91 -1.18 8.94
N GLN A 333 -5.99 -0.39 8.39
CA GLN A 333 -5.18 -0.82 7.25
C GLN A 333 -4.23 -1.98 7.60
N ALA A 334 -3.59 -1.93 8.77
CA ALA A 334 -2.74 -3.03 9.22
C ALA A 334 -3.53 -4.34 9.47
N ILE A 335 -4.77 -4.24 9.94
CA ILE A 335 -5.68 -5.39 10.12
C ILE A 335 -6.14 -5.94 8.76
N GLU A 336 -6.49 -5.07 7.82
CA GLU A 336 -6.79 -5.46 6.44
C GLU A 336 -5.60 -6.17 5.78
N ASP A 337 -4.37 -5.71 6.01
CA ASP A 337 -3.16 -6.34 5.46
C ASP A 337 -3.04 -7.80 5.91
N GLY A 338 -3.16 -8.04 7.22
CA GLY A 338 -3.10 -9.39 7.77
C GLY A 338 -4.17 -10.32 7.22
N ALA A 339 -5.38 -9.80 7.01
CA ALA A 339 -6.47 -10.57 6.44
C ALA A 339 -6.24 -10.92 4.96
N VAL A 340 -5.81 -9.95 4.16
CA VAL A 340 -5.55 -10.13 2.72
C VAL A 340 -4.42 -11.13 2.48
N ILE A 341 -3.29 -11.00 3.18
CA ILE A 341 -2.16 -11.90 2.99
C ILE A 341 -2.50 -13.34 3.41
N ALA A 342 -3.29 -13.52 4.46
CA ALA A 342 -3.73 -14.84 4.90
C ALA A 342 -4.63 -15.51 3.84
N VAL A 343 -5.56 -14.77 3.24
CA VAL A 343 -6.39 -15.25 2.12
C VAL A 343 -5.51 -15.61 0.93
N ALA A 344 -4.60 -14.72 0.52
CA ALA A 344 -3.73 -14.95 -0.62
C ALA A 344 -2.86 -16.21 -0.46
N LEU A 345 -2.20 -16.38 0.69
CA LEU A 345 -1.41 -17.57 0.98
C LEU A 345 -2.25 -18.84 1.08
N SER A 346 -3.52 -18.75 1.53
CA SER A 346 -4.39 -19.92 1.63
C SER A 346 -4.76 -20.52 0.27
N LYS A 347 -4.64 -19.74 -0.79
CA LYS A 347 -4.95 -20.12 -2.19
C LYS A 347 -3.71 -20.58 -2.98
N LEU A 348 -2.55 -20.75 -2.33
CA LEU A 348 -1.36 -21.27 -2.98
C LEU A 348 -1.65 -22.59 -3.70
N PRO A 349 -1.33 -22.72 -5.01
CA PRO A 349 -1.51 -23.98 -5.73
C PRO A 349 -0.46 -25.03 -5.32
N GLU A 350 0.74 -24.58 -4.91
CA GLU A 350 1.86 -25.44 -4.52
C GLU A 350 2.77 -24.72 -3.52
N VAL A 351 3.62 -25.47 -2.82
CA VAL A 351 4.60 -24.92 -1.87
C VAL A 351 5.97 -24.86 -2.57
N THR A 352 6.14 -23.80 -3.34
CA THR A 352 7.45 -23.42 -3.90
C THR A 352 7.76 -21.97 -3.53
N PRO A 353 9.05 -21.58 -3.44
CA PRO A 353 9.41 -20.18 -3.19
C PRO A 353 8.75 -19.21 -4.16
N THR A 354 8.68 -19.57 -5.43
CA THR A 354 8.03 -18.79 -6.48
C THR A 354 6.53 -18.62 -6.21
N ALA A 355 5.83 -19.70 -5.92
CA ALA A 355 4.39 -19.65 -5.66
C ALA A 355 4.10 -18.80 -4.41
N ILE A 356 4.90 -18.93 -3.35
CA ILE A 356 4.79 -18.12 -2.14
C ILE A 356 5.00 -16.63 -2.46
N ASN A 357 6.07 -16.30 -3.20
CA ASN A 357 6.33 -14.92 -3.61
C ASN A 357 5.17 -14.34 -4.42
N LYS A 358 4.64 -15.07 -5.40
CA LYS A 358 3.49 -14.64 -6.21
C LYS A 358 2.25 -14.36 -5.35
N ALA A 359 1.93 -15.23 -4.39
CA ALA A 359 0.79 -15.00 -3.49
C ALA A 359 1.00 -13.75 -2.60
N MET A 360 2.23 -13.52 -2.12
CA MET A 360 2.55 -12.31 -1.38
C MET A 360 2.44 -11.06 -2.27
N ARG A 361 2.76 -11.16 -3.57
CA ARG A 361 2.56 -10.06 -4.51
C ARG A 361 1.08 -9.78 -4.78
N VAL A 362 0.20 -10.78 -4.75
CA VAL A 362 -1.25 -10.54 -4.78
C VAL A 362 -1.67 -9.66 -3.60
N TYR A 363 -1.13 -9.91 -2.41
CA TYR A 363 -1.33 -9.00 -1.27
C TYR A 363 -0.88 -7.58 -1.60
N GLU A 364 0.33 -7.40 -2.11
CA GLU A 364 0.87 -6.09 -2.48
C GLU A 364 -0.05 -5.36 -3.48
N GLU A 365 -0.55 -6.06 -4.50
CA GLU A 365 -1.47 -5.51 -5.50
C GLU A 365 -2.81 -5.05 -4.90
N VAL A 366 -3.41 -5.88 -4.05
CA VAL A 366 -4.69 -5.53 -3.41
C VAL A 366 -4.55 -4.38 -2.42
N ARG A 367 -3.40 -4.25 -1.75
CA ARG A 367 -3.26 -3.38 -0.59
C ARG A 367 -2.54 -2.06 -0.84
N LYS A 368 -1.49 -2.09 -1.66
CA LYS A 368 -0.53 -0.98 -1.74
C LYS A 368 -1.17 0.33 -2.16
N ASP A 369 -1.91 0.32 -3.25
CA ASP A 369 -2.52 1.53 -3.76
C ASP A 369 -3.65 2.03 -2.86
N ARG A 370 -4.45 1.10 -2.31
CA ARG A 370 -5.46 1.44 -1.31
C ARG A 370 -4.85 2.12 -0.09
N ALA A 371 -3.81 1.53 0.50
CA ALA A 371 -3.15 2.08 1.68
C ALA A 371 -2.55 3.47 1.40
N TYR A 372 -1.83 3.64 0.30
CA TYR A 372 -1.26 4.95 -0.05
C TYR A 372 -2.33 5.99 -0.42
N THR A 373 -3.44 5.60 -1.02
CA THR A 373 -4.59 6.49 -1.22
C THR A 373 -5.07 7.02 0.12
N LEU A 374 -5.25 6.16 1.11
CA LEU A 374 -5.71 6.57 2.45
C LEU A 374 -4.65 7.40 3.20
N VAL A 375 -3.37 7.10 3.05
CA VAL A 375 -2.27 7.95 3.57
C VAL A 375 -2.36 9.37 3.00
N ASN A 376 -2.59 9.50 1.68
CA ASN A 376 -2.72 10.80 1.02
C ASN A 376 -3.98 11.56 1.46
N ILE A 377 -5.11 10.88 1.59
CA ILE A 377 -6.36 11.48 2.09
C ILE A 377 -6.19 11.95 3.54
N ALA A 378 -5.52 11.15 4.40
CA ALA A 378 -5.22 11.55 5.77
C ALA A 378 -4.39 12.85 5.82
N ALA A 379 -3.34 12.95 5.01
CA ALA A 379 -2.52 14.14 4.92
C ALA A 379 -3.31 15.36 4.41
N ALA A 380 -4.19 15.17 3.43
CA ALA A 380 -5.06 16.22 2.88
C ALA A 380 -6.08 16.70 3.92
N SER A 381 -6.72 15.78 4.67
CA SER A 381 -7.64 16.11 5.76
C SER A 381 -6.94 16.95 6.84
N GLY A 382 -5.74 16.54 7.26
CA GLY A 382 -4.94 17.30 8.21
C GLY A 382 -4.70 18.75 7.77
N ARG A 383 -4.31 18.96 6.51
CA ARG A 383 -4.09 20.31 5.96
C ARG A 383 -5.37 21.16 6.01
N ALA A 384 -6.51 20.61 5.63
CA ALA A 384 -7.79 21.34 5.64
C ALA A 384 -8.22 21.75 7.06
N MET A 385 -7.94 20.91 8.07
CA MET A 385 -8.28 21.20 9.46
C MET A 385 -7.35 22.20 10.14
N HIS A 386 -6.15 22.42 9.62
CA HIS A 386 -5.07 23.21 10.22
C HIS A 386 -4.87 24.59 9.57
N LEU A 387 -5.83 25.07 8.79
CA LEU A 387 -5.74 26.37 8.14
C LEU A 387 -5.70 27.51 9.17
N GLY A 388 -4.77 28.45 8.96
CA GLY A 388 -4.69 29.72 9.68
C GLY A 388 -5.65 30.76 9.11
N GLU A 389 -5.67 31.96 9.70
CA GLU A 389 -6.52 33.05 9.25
C GLU A 389 -6.26 33.41 7.77
N GLY A 390 -7.32 33.66 7.02
CA GLY A 390 -7.25 34.02 5.61
C GLY A 390 -8.34 33.40 4.76
N LYS A 391 -8.28 33.65 3.46
CA LYS A 391 -9.31 33.26 2.48
C LYS A 391 -9.60 31.75 2.45
N GLU A 392 -8.55 30.92 2.60
CA GLU A 392 -8.71 29.46 2.56
C GLU A 392 -9.54 28.96 3.78
N LYS A 393 -9.28 29.52 4.97
CA LYS A 393 -10.07 29.23 6.17
C LYS A 393 -11.51 29.70 6.01
N GLU A 394 -11.71 30.93 5.52
CA GLU A 394 -13.05 31.49 5.29
C GLU A 394 -13.86 30.61 4.30
N GLU A 395 -13.21 30.15 3.23
CA GLU A 395 -13.85 29.27 2.25
C GLU A 395 -14.19 27.91 2.87
N ARG A 396 -13.26 27.29 3.62
CA ARG A 396 -13.53 26.05 4.35
C ARG A 396 -14.71 26.21 5.32
N ASP A 397 -14.75 27.31 6.07
CA ASP A 397 -15.81 27.54 7.06
C ASP A 397 -17.17 27.77 6.36
N LYS A 398 -17.20 28.42 5.18
CA LYS A 398 -18.40 28.49 4.32
C LYS A 398 -18.85 27.12 3.84
N GLN A 399 -17.90 26.26 3.45
CA GLN A 399 -18.21 24.89 3.03
C GLN A 399 -18.82 24.09 4.18
N PHE A 400 -18.29 24.19 5.41
CA PHE A 400 -18.89 23.58 6.59
C PHE A 400 -20.32 24.10 6.84
N ALA A 401 -20.54 25.40 6.72
CA ALA A 401 -21.86 25.97 6.89
C ALA A 401 -22.87 25.46 5.84
N ALA A 402 -22.43 25.30 4.59
CA ALA A 402 -23.27 24.78 3.50
C ALA A 402 -23.68 23.31 3.69
N LEU A 403 -22.89 22.51 4.41
CA LEU A 403 -23.22 21.12 4.72
C LEU A 403 -24.47 20.97 5.59
N LYS A 404 -24.85 21.97 6.37
CA LYS A 404 -26.11 21.98 7.12
C LYS A 404 -27.33 21.85 6.21
N ASP A 405 -27.20 22.31 4.96
CA ASP A 405 -28.22 22.22 3.93
C ASP A 405 -27.97 21.03 2.95
N GLY A 406 -27.03 20.15 3.25
CA GLY A 406 -26.66 19.00 2.42
C GLY A 406 -26.02 19.37 1.08
N LYS A 407 -25.38 20.54 0.98
CA LYS A 407 -24.84 21.07 -0.27
C LYS A 407 -23.33 21.33 -0.20
N GLY A 408 -22.64 21.08 -1.32
CA GLY A 408 -21.25 21.48 -1.53
C GLY A 408 -20.21 20.46 -1.10
N PRO A 409 -18.91 20.78 -1.31
CA PRO A 409 -17.80 19.90 -0.97
C PRO A 409 -17.65 19.78 0.56
N VAL A 410 -17.24 18.60 1.01
CA VAL A 410 -16.98 18.28 2.42
C VAL A 410 -15.53 18.58 2.77
N PRO A 411 -15.22 19.59 3.59
CA PRO A 411 -13.84 19.90 3.96
C PRO A 411 -13.18 18.80 4.79
N ASP A 412 -13.94 18.17 5.68
CA ASP A 412 -13.48 16.98 6.41
C ASP A 412 -13.63 15.75 5.52
N LYS A 413 -12.53 15.32 4.94
CA LYS A 413 -12.50 14.19 4.03
C LYS A 413 -13.03 12.88 4.64
N TRP A 414 -12.97 12.75 5.96
CA TRP A 414 -13.55 11.61 6.66
C TRP A 414 -15.10 11.60 6.60
N ALA A 415 -15.74 12.75 6.53
CA ALA A 415 -17.19 12.91 6.46
C ALA A 415 -17.74 12.88 5.02
N ASP A 416 -16.88 12.87 4.01
CA ASP A 416 -17.26 12.82 2.60
C ASP A 416 -17.78 11.42 2.25
N ALA A 417 -18.99 11.33 1.65
CA ALA A 417 -19.66 10.06 1.37
C ALA A 417 -18.90 9.17 0.39
N ASP A 418 -18.26 9.75 -0.63
CA ASP A 418 -17.47 8.98 -1.61
C ASP A 418 -16.19 8.45 -0.99
N ILE A 419 -15.55 9.26 -0.14
CA ILE A 419 -14.38 8.83 0.64
C ILE A 419 -14.77 7.77 1.64
N GLN A 420 -15.90 7.91 2.35
CA GLN A 420 -16.41 6.85 3.23
C GLN A 420 -16.69 5.56 2.48
N LYS A 421 -17.27 5.62 1.28
CA LYS A 421 -17.45 4.45 0.43
C LYS A 421 -16.11 3.81 0.08
N THR A 422 -15.10 4.60 -0.23
CA THR A 422 -13.74 4.12 -0.50
C THR A 422 -13.12 3.47 0.75
N ILE A 423 -13.32 4.04 1.94
CA ILE A 423 -12.76 3.52 3.20
C ILE A 423 -13.52 2.29 3.68
N TYR A 424 -14.86 2.37 3.79
CA TYR A 424 -15.70 1.39 4.49
C TYR A 424 -16.33 0.36 3.57
N GLY A 425 -16.58 0.73 2.29
CA GLY A 425 -17.33 -0.09 1.34
C GLY A 425 -16.55 -1.27 0.78
N GLN A 426 -15.23 -1.25 0.84
CA GLN A 426 -14.42 -2.34 0.30
C GLN A 426 -14.32 -3.52 1.27
N ASP A 427 -14.63 -4.70 0.76
CA ASP A 427 -14.42 -5.98 1.44
C ASP A 427 -13.14 -6.61 0.89
N VAL A 428 -12.01 -6.27 1.48
CA VAL A 428 -10.69 -6.66 0.98
C VAL A 428 -10.46 -8.18 0.97
N MET A 429 -11.07 -8.92 1.90
CA MET A 429 -10.96 -10.38 1.90
C MET A 429 -11.72 -10.97 0.71
N LYS A 430 -12.96 -10.53 0.50
CA LYS A 430 -13.77 -10.96 -0.64
C LYS A 430 -13.12 -10.60 -1.98
N ILE A 431 -12.62 -9.37 -2.11
CA ILE A 431 -11.89 -8.92 -3.31
C ILE A 431 -10.69 -9.85 -3.56
N THR A 432 -9.93 -10.19 -2.53
CA THR A 432 -8.78 -11.09 -2.68
C THR A 432 -9.22 -12.50 -3.08
N GLU A 433 -10.30 -13.02 -2.51
CA GLU A 433 -10.86 -14.33 -2.86
C GLU A 433 -11.32 -14.40 -4.31
N GLU A 434 -11.98 -13.37 -4.80
CA GLU A 434 -12.57 -13.30 -6.15
C GLU A 434 -11.54 -12.99 -7.23
N GLU A 435 -10.55 -12.12 -6.93
CA GLU A 435 -9.56 -11.67 -7.93
C GLU A 435 -8.23 -12.42 -7.86
N PHE A 436 -8.07 -13.39 -6.91
CA PHE A 436 -6.77 -14.04 -6.69
C PHE A 436 -6.21 -14.65 -7.97
N ASP A 437 -6.97 -15.47 -8.68
CA ASP A 437 -6.46 -16.19 -9.85
C ASP A 437 -6.02 -15.23 -10.96
N LYS A 438 -6.74 -14.14 -11.14
CA LYS A 438 -6.40 -13.08 -12.07
C LYS A 438 -5.12 -12.31 -11.65
N LEU A 439 -5.01 -11.99 -10.36
CA LEU A 439 -3.85 -11.27 -9.80
C LEU A 439 -2.61 -12.18 -9.64
N TYR A 440 -2.83 -13.48 -9.51
CA TYR A 440 -1.79 -14.50 -9.45
C TYR A 440 -1.27 -14.89 -10.84
N ALA A 441 -1.55 -14.08 -11.85
CA ALA A 441 -1.08 -14.28 -13.22
C ALA A 441 0.45 -14.42 -13.30
N LYS A 442 0.94 -14.93 -14.44
CA LYS A 442 2.38 -14.99 -14.72
C LYS A 442 2.97 -13.59 -14.68
N ILE A 443 3.99 -13.41 -13.85
CA ILE A 443 4.77 -12.18 -13.76
C ILE A 443 6.16 -12.47 -14.31
N TYR A 444 6.56 -11.73 -15.34
CA TYR A 444 7.88 -11.86 -15.95
C TYR A 444 8.73 -10.65 -15.60
N LYS A 445 9.93 -10.92 -15.05
CA LYS A 445 10.93 -9.88 -14.78
C LYS A 445 11.86 -9.74 -15.98
N LEU A 446 12.04 -8.51 -16.44
CA LEU A 446 12.95 -8.18 -17.50
C LEU A 446 14.31 -7.82 -16.91
N LEU A 447 15.29 -8.72 -17.07
CA LEU A 447 16.64 -8.56 -16.52
C LEU A 447 17.65 -8.24 -17.61
N SER A 448 18.68 -7.45 -17.30
CA SER A 448 19.81 -7.18 -18.17
C SER A 448 21.01 -8.03 -17.77
N ASP A 449 21.55 -8.79 -18.71
CA ASP A 449 22.67 -9.70 -18.45
C ASP A 449 24.01 -9.00 -18.17
N HIS A 450 24.19 -7.76 -18.70
CA HIS A 450 25.45 -7.02 -18.50
C HIS A 450 25.21 -5.53 -18.24
N ALA A 451 25.65 -5.05 -17.09
CA ALA A 451 25.46 -3.69 -16.63
C ALA A 451 25.96 -2.57 -17.57
N PRO A 452 27.04 -2.68 -18.37
CA PRO A 452 27.48 -1.56 -19.21
C PRO A 452 26.78 -1.47 -20.57
N SER A 453 26.33 -2.58 -21.17
CA SER A 453 25.83 -2.56 -22.55
C SER A 453 24.32 -2.54 -22.69
N ARG A 454 23.58 -3.01 -21.67
CA ARG A 454 22.09 -3.10 -21.67
C ARG A 454 21.50 -3.63 -22.98
N ARG A 455 22.23 -4.43 -23.73
CA ARG A 455 21.85 -4.91 -25.06
C ARG A 455 21.12 -6.22 -25.02
N ASP A 456 21.57 -7.08 -24.12
CA ASP A 456 20.99 -8.40 -23.93
C ASP A 456 20.24 -8.43 -22.60
N MET A 457 19.02 -8.93 -22.62
CA MET A 457 18.13 -9.01 -21.49
C MET A 457 17.56 -10.43 -21.41
N LYS A 458 17.13 -10.82 -20.24
CA LYS A 458 16.41 -12.09 -20.03
C LYS A 458 15.03 -11.78 -19.49
N LEU A 459 14.04 -12.49 -19.98
CA LEU A 459 12.72 -12.55 -19.41
C LEU A 459 12.68 -13.78 -18.51
N GLN A 460 12.66 -13.59 -17.22
CA GLN A 460 12.59 -14.67 -16.25
C GLN A 460 11.22 -14.70 -15.62
N GLU A 461 10.69 -15.90 -15.44
CA GLU A 461 9.54 -16.08 -14.60
C GLU A 461 10.03 -16.00 -13.18
N ASP A 462 9.64 -14.93 -12.49
CA ASP A 462 9.94 -14.65 -11.11
C ASP A 462 11.33 -15.17 -10.62
N GLU A 463 11.74 -15.02 -9.42
CA GLU A 463 13.09 -15.22 -8.88
C GLU A 463 13.71 -16.65 -9.02
N THR A 464 13.09 -17.59 -9.73
CA THR A 464 13.56 -18.98 -9.89
C THR A 464 14.79 -19.15 -10.76
N SER A 465 15.34 -18.08 -11.34
CA SER A 465 16.44 -18.15 -12.32
C SER A 465 16.09 -18.91 -13.61
N THR A 466 14.87 -19.41 -13.77
CA THR A 466 14.44 -20.05 -15.01
C THR A 466 14.21 -18.98 -16.07
N THR A 467 15.10 -18.92 -17.04
CA THR A 467 14.98 -17.99 -18.17
C THR A 467 13.98 -18.55 -19.16
N PHE A 468 12.82 -17.92 -19.30
CA PHE A 468 11.83 -18.29 -20.30
C PHE A 468 12.22 -17.83 -21.69
N PHE A 469 12.77 -16.62 -21.78
CA PHE A 469 13.22 -16.08 -23.05
C PHE A 469 14.49 -15.27 -22.85
N SER A 470 15.42 -15.39 -23.80
CA SER A 470 16.54 -14.47 -23.93
C SER A 470 16.20 -13.37 -24.95
N ILE A 471 16.57 -12.14 -24.63
CA ILE A 471 16.33 -10.97 -25.46
C ILE A 471 17.70 -10.49 -25.92
N GLN A 472 17.92 -10.46 -27.22
CA GLN A 472 19.17 -10.01 -27.80
C GLN A 472 18.97 -8.81 -28.70
N THR A 473 19.85 -7.83 -28.55
CA THR A 473 19.96 -6.67 -29.45
C THR A 473 21.29 -6.81 -30.19
N PRO A 474 21.34 -7.48 -31.36
CA PRO A 474 22.58 -7.72 -32.07
C PRO A 474 23.30 -6.42 -32.46
N ARG A 475 24.62 -6.45 -32.48
CA ARG A 475 25.43 -5.38 -33.09
C ARG A 475 25.24 -5.43 -34.59
N LEU A 476 24.43 -4.54 -35.12
CA LEU A 476 24.28 -4.37 -36.54
C LEU A 476 25.25 -3.32 -37.07
N PRO A 477 25.73 -3.43 -38.33
CA PRO A 477 26.44 -2.37 -39.03
C PRO A 477 25.64 -1.06 -38.97
N SER A 478 26.33 0.07 -39.07
CA SER A 478 25.72 1.41 -38.92
C SER A 478 24.61 1.74 -39.92
N ASP A 479 24.51 0.97 -40.99
CA ASP A 479 23.52 1.07 -42.05
C ASP A 479 22.26 0.20 -41.80
N GLN A 480 22.33 -0.74 -40.84
CA GLN A 480 21.22 -1.60 -40.51
C GLN A 480 20.39 -1.05 -39.32
N ARG A 481 19.10 -1.38 -39.36
CA ARG A 481 18.14 -0.92 -38.36
C ARG A 481 18.27 -1.72 -37.08
N PRO A 482 18.10 -1.07 -35.90
CA PRO A 482 18.08 -1.79 -34.63
C PRO A 482 17.00 -2.87 -34.62
N GLU A 483 17.34 -4.04 -34.13
CA GLU A 483 16.43 -5.16 -33.95
C GLU A 483 16.50 -5.66 -32.52
N VAL A 484 15.38 -6.20 -32.02
CA VAL A 484 15.30 -6.94 -30.76
C VAL A 484 14.80 -8.35 -31.09
N HIS A 485 15.52 -9.36 -30.63
CA HIS A 485 15.16 -10.75 -30.81
C HIS A 485 14.73 -11.36 -29.47
N LEU A 486 13.55 -11.98 -29.46
CA LEU A 486 13.11 -12.87 -28.40
C LEU A 486 13.54 -14.29 -28.77
N ARG A 487 14.33 -14.95 -27.93
CA ARG A 487 14.88 -16.28 -28.22
C ARG A 487 14.54 -17.28 -27.14
N ASP A 488 14.34 -18.51 -27.53
CA ASP A 488 14.33 -19.65 -26.64
C ASP A 488 15.70 -19.79 -25.95
N PRO A 489 15.78 -19.84 -24.62
CA PRO A 489 17.05 -19.88 -23.92
C PRO A 489 17.79 -21.21 -24.06
N THR A 490 17.07 -22.30 -24.35
CA THR A 490 17.64 -23.66 -24.47
C THR A 490 18.15 -23.93 -25.87
N THR A 491 17.35 -23.60 -26.87
CA THR A 491 17.67 -23.88 -28.28
C THR A 491 18.36 -22.73 -28.99
N SER A 492 18.36 -21.53 -28.38
CA SER A 492 18.76 -20.25 -28.99
C SER A 492 17.99 -19.88 -30.26
N GLN A 493 16.86 -20.55 -30.54
CA GLN A 493 16.00 -20.24 -31.67
C GLN A 493 15.34 -18.87 -31.47
N THR A 494 15.30 -18.05 -32.51
CA THR A 494 14.58 -16.80 -32.49
C THR A 494 13.07 -17.05 -32.61
N LEU A 495 12.32 -16.70 -31.58
CA LEU A 495 10.88 -16.91 -31.51
C LEU A 495 10.09 -15.69 -32.05
N ALA A 496 10.65 -14.51 -31.88
CA ALA A 496 10.07 -13.27 -32.38
C ALA A 496 11.14 -12.20 -32.59
N THR A 497 10.86 -11.26 -33.49
CA THR A 497 11.74 -10.11 -33.76
C THR A 497 10.93 -8.83 -33.81
N ALA A 498 11.41 -7.76 -33.16
CA ALA A 498 10.91 -6.40 -33.35
C ALA A 498 11.99 -5.55 -34.03
N GLN A 499 11.60 -4.72 -34.97
CA GLN A 499 12.51 -3.87 -35.75
C GLN A 499 11.94 -2.44 -35.86
N ASP A 500 12.79 -1.43 -35.64
CA ASP A 500 12.44 -0.03 -35.94
C ASP A 500 12.34 0.17 -37.45
N ARG A 501 11.14 0.52 -37.93
CA ARG A 501 10.87 0.84 -39.34
C ARG A 501 10.63 2.33 -39.50
N ARG A 502 11.70 3.11 -39.56
CA ARG A 502 11.60 4.54 -39.83
C ARG A 502 11.09 4.78 -41.24
N SER A 503 9.89 5.28 -41.38
CA SER A 503 9.48 6.03 -42.58
C SER A 503 9.60 7.50 -42.27
N THR A 504 9.83 8.33 -43.29
CA THR A 504 10.05 9.79 -43.14
C THR A 504 8.84 10.55 -42.56
N SER A 505 7.73 9.88 -42.33
CA SER A 505 6.48 10.48 -41.87
C SER A 505 5.75 9.76 -40.74
N ALA A 506 6.16 8.55 -40.32
CA ALA A 506 5.46 7.78 -39.28
C ALA A 506 6.43 7.17 -38.27
N ARG A 507 6.06 7.28 -36.99
CA ARG A 507 6.78 6.62 -35.89
C ARG A 507 6.28 5.19 -35.77
N GLU A 508 6.87 4.28 -36.56
CA GLU A 508 6.48 2.87 -36.60
C GLU A 508 7.65 1.97 -36.20
N PHE A 509 7.33 0.89 -35.46
CA PHE A 509 8.16 -0.30 -35.45
C PHE A 509 7.31 -1.51 -35.89
N ALA A 510 7.92 -2.63 -36.19
CA ALA A 510 7.18 -3.80 -36.59
C ALA A 510 7.75 -5.03 -35.87
N PHE A 511 6.90 -6.01 -35.62
CA PHE A 511 7.30 -7.29 -35.04
C PHE A 511 6.92 -8.46 -35.97
N ARG A 512 7.58 -9.58 -35.76
CA ARG A 512 7.35 -10.83 -36.49
C ARG A 512 7.61 -12.00 -35.55
N LEU A 513 6.69 -12.97 -35.52
CA LEU A 513 6.91 -14.26 -34.89
C LEU A 513 7.67 -15.18 -35.85
N SER A 514 8.49 -16.07 -35.32
CA SER A 514 9.38 -16.93 -36.11
C SER A 514 8.85 -18.36 -36.32
N ASP A 515 7.67 -18.67 -35.79
CA ASP A 515 7.09 -20.01 -35.90
C ASP A 515 6.57 -20.29 -37.32
N THR A 516 6.91 -21.45 -37.87
CA THR A 516 6.71 -21.80 -39.26
C THR A 516 5.36 -22.43 -39.58
N SER A 517 4.55 -22.72 -38.61
CA SER A 517 3.30 -23.46 -38.76
C SER A 517 2.06 -22.63 -39.07
N HIS A 518 2.08 -21.31 -38.92
CA HIS A 518 0.91 -20.46 -39.07
C HIS A 518 1.15 -19.22 -39.96
N ALA A 519 0.11 -18.70 -40.58
CA ALA A 519 0.11 -17.57 -41.52
C ALA A 519 0.52 -16.19 -40.97
N TYR A 520 1.20 -16.15 -39.82
CA TYR A 520 1.55 -14.92 -39.09
C TYR A 520 2.96 -14.38 -39.39
N PHE A 521 3.55 -14.78 -40.50
CA PHE A 521 4.95 -14.45 -40.90
C PHE A 521 5.16 -13.02 -41.39
N ALA A 522 4.12 -12.29 -41.67
CA ALA A 522 4.28 -10.91 -42.12
C ALA A 522 4.66 -9.99 -40.96
N TRP A 523 5.57 -9.06 -41.23
CA TRP A 523 5.85 -7.97 -40.29
C TRP A 523 4.55 -7.23 -39.96
N THR A 524 4.16 -7.25 -38.70
CA THR A 524 3.00 -6.55 -38.21
C THR A 524 3.42 -5.17 -37.73
N PRO A 525 2.96 -4.09 -38.40
CA PRO A 525 3.31 -2.73 -38.00
C PRO A 525 2.63 -2.37 -36.68
N VAL A 526 3.37 -1.72 -35.80
CA VAL A 526 2.88 -1.09 -34.59
C VAL A 526 2.99 0.41 -34.77
N ARG A 527 1.87 1.11 -34.75
CA ARG A 527 1.80 2.52 -35.08
C ARG A 527 1.47 3.34 -33.85
N ALA A 528 2.10 4.51 -33.72
CA ALA A 528 1.64 5.48 -32.72
C ALA A 528 0.32 6.10 -33.19
N ALA A 529 -0.74 5.89 -32.43
CA ALA A 529 -2.10 6.28 -32.81
C ALA A 529 -2.40 7.78 -32.67
N ALA A 530 -1.65 8.51 -31.82
CA ALA A 530 -1.90 9.93 -31.57
C ALA A 530 -0.80 10.83 -32.17
N ARG A 531 -1.23 11.84 -32.92
CA ARG A 531 -0.35 12.84 -33.57
C ARG A 531 -0.03 14.09 -32.72
N SER A 532 -0.74 14.33 -31.61
CA SER A 532 -0.82 15.69 -31.06
C SER A 532 -0.31 15.91 -29.64
N LEU A 533 0.00 14.88 -28.82
CA LEU A 533 0.45 15.11 -27.46
C LEU A 533 1.68 14.24 -27.11
N PRO A 534 2.76 14.85 -26.60
CA PRO A 534 3.98 14.11 -26.20
C PRO A 534 3.78 13.21 -24.98
N GLU A 535 2.69 13.39 -24.23
CA GLU A 535 2.44 12.72 -22.95
C GLU A 535 1.53 11.49 -23.05
N GLU A 536 0.78 11.34 -24.15
CA GLU A 536 -0.15 10.22 -24.38
C GLU A 536 0.33 9.36 -25.54
N SER A 537 1.21 8.41 -25.27
CA SER A 537 1.64 7.44 -26.27
C SER A 537 0.69 6.26 -26.29
N CYS A 538 0.09 6.01 -27.45
CA CYS A 538 -0.76 4.87 -27.73
C CYS A 538 -0.19 4.11 -28.94
N PHE A 539 -0.10 2.77 -28.88
CA PHE A 539 0.47 1.96 -29.94
C PHE A 539 -0.52 0.89 -30.37
N GLU A 540 -0.96 0.94 -31.62
CA GLU A 540 -1.91 -0.01 -32.20
C GLU A 540 -1.20 -1.02 -33.12
N PHE A 541 -1.63 -2.28 -33.07
CA PHE A 541 -1.22 -3.34 -33.99
C PHE A 541 -2.35 -4.34 -34.19
N ARG A 542 -2.23 -5.18 -35.21
CA ARG A 542 -3.16 -6.28 -35.48
C ARG A 542 -2.48 -7.62 -35.34
N PHE A 543 -3.17 -8.57 -34.70
CA PHE A 543 -2.69 -9.94 -34.58
C PHE A 543 -3.86 -10.91 -34.71
N GLY A 544 -3.71 -11.95 -35.53
CA GLY A 544 -4.79 -12.91 -35.79
C GLY A 544 -6.06 -12.28 -36.38
N GLY A 545 -5.92 -11.16 -37.10
CA GLY A 545 -7.06 -10.40 -37.66
C GLY A 545 -7.73 -9.42 -36.67
N TYR A 546 -7.38 -9.50 -35.39
CA TYR A 546 -7.95 -8.62 -34.35
C TYR A 546 -7.06 -7.42 -34.09
N PRO A 547 -7.62 -6.23 -33.85
CA PRO A 547 -6.86 -5.06 -33.40
C PRO A 547 -6.54 -5.14 -31.91
N TYR A 548 -5.35 -4.66 -31.54
CA TYR A 548 -4.87 -4.54 -30.17
C TYR A 548 -4.21 -3.18 -30.00
N VAL A 549 -4.38 -2.60 -28.81
CA VAL A 549 -3.83 -1.28 -28.50
C VAL A 549 -3.11 -1.34 -27.16
N TRP A 550 -1.84 -0.90 -27.14
CA TRP A 550 -1.13 -0.53 -25.93
C TRP A 550 -1.47 0.90 -25.58
N ILE A 551 -2.12 1.09 -24.44
CA ILE A 551 -2.54 2.41 -23.95
C ILE A 551 -1.70 2.73 -22.71
N ARG A 552 -1.18 3.97 -22.63
CA ARG A 552 -0.55 4.44 -21.40
C ARG A 552 -1.57 4.39 -20.27
N THR A 553 -1.17 3.82 -19.15
CA THR A 553 -2.05 3.68 -17.99
C THR A 553 -1.44 4.35 -16.77
N HIS A 554 -2.29 4.98 -15.97
CA HIS A 554 -2.03 5.42 -14.61
C HIS A 554 -2.84 4.59 -13.61
N SER A 555 -3.51 3.53 -14.09
CA SER A 555 -4.35 2.69 -13.26
C SER A 555 -3.53 1.98 -12.19
N ALA A 556 -3.86 2.28 -10.96
CA ALA A 556 -3.30 1.64 -9.78
C ALA A 556 -3.60 0.15 -9.75
N ASP A 557 -4.76 -0.27 -10.27
CA ASP A 557 -5.18 -1.68 -10.35
C ASP A 557 -4.25 -2.55 -11.19
N LEU A 558 -3.50 -1.92 -12.11
CA LEU A 558 -2.49 -2.58 -12.93
C LEU A 558 -1.07 -2.39 -12.39
N GLY A 559 -0.90 -1.83 -11.21
CA GLY A 559 0.38 -1.54 -10.58
C GLY A 559 1.07 -0.28 -11.10
N ALA A 560 0.40 0.53 -11.93
CA ALA A 560 0.90 1.84 -12.31
C ALA A 560 0.75 2.81 -11.14
N SER A 561 1.81 3.53 -10.82
CA SER A 561 1.81 4.56 -9.79
C SER A 561 2.62 5.77 -10.26
N ARG A 562 2.52 6.89 -9.57
CA ARG A 562 3.38 8.05 -9.85
C ARG A 562 4.88 7.76 -9.70
N TRP A 563 5.22 6.64 -9.08
CA TRP A 563 6.59 6.18 -8.83
C TRP A 563 7.07 5.16 -9.86
N THR A 564 6.16 4.53 -10.62
CA THR A 564 6.52 3.76 -11.80
C THR A 564 6.77 4.74 -12.96
N GLY A 565 7.60 4.35 -13.89
CA GLY A 565 7.83 5.12 -15.11
C GLY A 565 6.60 5.15 -16.02
N ARG A 566 6.80 5.09 -17.31
CA ARG A 566 5.70 4.98 -18.27
C ARG A 566 5.16 3.56 -18.29
N CYS A 567 3.94 3.38 -17.82
CA CYS A 567 3.25 2.10 -17.80
C CYS A 567 2.23 2.02 -18.93
N TYR A 568 2.04 0.83 -19.46
CA TYR A 568 1.11 0.56 -20.56
C TYR A 568 0.26 -0.66 -20.25
N LYS A 569 -1.00 -0.64 -20.70
CA LYS A 569 -1.90 -1.80 -20.70
C LYS A 569 -2.23 -2.19 -22.13
N LEU A 570 -2.32 -3.49 -22.39
CA LEU A 570 -2.73 -4.05 -23.66
C LEU A 570 -4.21 -4.42 -23.59
N VAL A 571 -4.99 -3.91 -24.52
CA VAL A 571 -6.41 -4.23 -24.65
C VAL A 571 -6.74 -4.61 -26.10
N GLN A 572 -7.75 -5.46 -26.27
CA GLN A 572 -8.27 -5.80 -27.59
C GLN A 572 -9.25 -4.72 -28.06
N GLY A 573 -9.00 -4.11 -29.20
CA GLY A 573 -9.82 -3.06 -29.81
C GLY A 573 -8.96 -2.13 -30.67
N SER A 574 -9.58 -1.33 -31.52
CA SER A 574 -8.89 -0.27 -32.23
C SER A 574 -8.85 1.02 -31.41
N TYR A 575 -7.93 1.91 -31.73
CA TYR A 575 -7.85 3.23 -31.11
C TYR A 575 -9.14 4.03 -31.26
N ASP A 576 -9.75 3.98 -32.46
CA ASP A 576 -10.97 4.69 -32.73
C ASP A 576 -12.17 4.20 -31.91
N ASP A 577 -12.22 2.88 -31.63
CA ASP A 577 -13.24 2.27 -30.75
C ASP A 577 -13.10 2.69 -29.28
N LEU A 578 -11.91 3.14 -28.87
CA LEU A 578 -11.60 3.52 -27.49
C LEU A 578 -11.81 5.01 -27.23
N ARG A 579 -11.84 5.81 -28.29
CA ARG A 579 -11.92 7.27 -28.24
C ARG A 579 -13.30 7.82 -27.87
N ASP A 580 -14.36 7.07 -28.10
CA ASP A 580 -15.75 7.51 -27.86
C ASP A 580 -16.16 7.57 -26.38
N GLY A 581 -15.25 7.28 -25.44
CA GLY A 581 -15.51 7.19 -24.01
C GLY A 581 -15.16 8.43 -23.15
N GLY A 582 -14.72 9.56 -23.75
CA GLY A 582 -14.35 10.78 -23.00
C GLY A 582 -12.84 11.04 -22.92
N ASP A 583 -12.43 12.12 -22.24
CA ASP A 583 -11.05 12.65 -22.20
C ASP A 583 -9.98 11.72 -21.59
N GLU A 584 -10.37 10.59 -21.00
CA GLU A 584 -9.47 9.54 -20.55
C GLU A 584 -9.65 8.28 -21.41
N LEU A 585 -8.58 7.87 -22.09
CA LEU A 585 -8.51 6.63 -22.90
C LEU A 585 -8.62 5.37 -22.01
N GLU A 586 -9.68 5.27 -21.22
CA GLU A 586 -9.99 4.08 -20.47
C GLU A 586 -10.93 3.18 -21.27
N PRO A 587 -10.61 1.88 -21.43
CA PRO A 587 -11.51 0.96 -22.10
C PRO A 587 -12.82 0.89 -21.31
N PRO A 588 -13.98 0.73 -22.00
CA PRO A 588 -15.24 0.45 -21.31
C PRO A 588 -15.06 -0.68 -20.31
N ALA A 589 -15.75 -0.59 -19.18
CA ALA A 589 -15.61 -1.52 -18.02
C ALA A 589 -15.74 -3.02 -18.37
N HIS A 590 -16.26 -3.35 -19.56
CA HIS A 590 -16.43 -4.71 -20.05
C HIS A 590 -15.25 -5.24 -20.90
N ARG A 591 -14.21 -4.42 -21.17
CA ARG A 591 -13.04 -4.86 -21.94
C ARG A 591 -11.94 -5.34 -21.00
N GLN A 592 -11.57 -6.59 -21.15
CA GLN A 592 -10.53 -7.23 -20.34
C GLN A 592 -9.15 -6.68 -20.70
N VAL A 593 -8.37 -6.28 -19.69
CA VAL A 593 -6.94 -6.03 -19.85
C VAL A 593 -6.24 -7.36 -20.01
N LEU A 594 -5.43 -7.49 -21.06
CA LEU A 594 -4.78 -8.75 -21.43
C LEU A 594 -3.34 -8.83 -20.93
N MET A 595 -2.66 -7.69 -20.84
CA MET A 595 -1.28 -7.60 -20.42
C MET A 595 -0.98 -6.20 -19.89
N ALA A 596 -0.10 -6.08 -18.91
CA ALA A 596 0.43 -4.80 -18.46
C ALA A 596 1.96 -4.80 -18.54
N TYR A 597 2.53 -3.69 -18.96
CA TYR A 597 3.96 -3.43 -18.91
C TYR A 597 4.22 -2.29 -17.92
N LEU A 598 5.01 -2.59 -16.90
CA LEU A 598 5.35 -1.67 -15.83
C LEU A 598 6.83 -1.30 -15.94
N HIS A 599 7.10 -0.06 -16.31
CA HIS A 599 8.47 0.43 -16.39
C HIS A 599 9.00 0.75 -14.99
N SER A 600 10.17 0.19 -14.62
CA SER A 600 10.86 0.57 -13.39
C SER A 600 11.64 1.88 -13.59
N PRO A 601 11.27 3.00 -12.94
CA PRO A 601 12.01 4.26 -13.02
C PRO A 601 13.35 4.20 -12.27
N TRP A 602 13.44 3.29 -11.32
CA TRP A 602 14.64 3.04 -10.49
C TRP A 602 15.60 2.08 -11.16
N PHE A 603 15.67 2.16 -12.47
CA PHE A 603 16.68 1.44 -13.22
C PHE A 603 18.05 1.96 -12.81
N ASP A 604 18.56 1.44 -11.70
CA ASP A 604 19.91 1.70 -11.25
C ASP A 604 20.90 1.14 -12.29
N ARG A 605 21.98 1.87 -12.51
CA ARG A 605 23.07 1.43 -13.38
C ARG A 605 23.66 0.08 -12.93
N HIS A 606 23.42 -0.31 -11.69
CA HIS A 606 23.86 -1.55 -11.05
C HIS A 606 22.76 -2.60 -10.90
N ALA A 607 21.47 -2.24 -11.11
CA ALA A 607 20.38 -3.19 -11.04
C ALA A 607 20.14 -3.84 -12.41
N HIS A 608 19.93 -5.14 -12.38
CA HIS A 608 19.66 -5.93 -13.60
C HIS A 608 18.16 -5.90 -13.99
N HIS A 609 17.30 -5.25 -13.23
CA HIS A 609 15.86 -5.21 -13.43
C HIS A 609 15.44 -3.97 -14.25
N ALA A 610 14.82 -4.20 -15.41
CA ALA A 610 14.42 -3.12 -16.35
C ALA A 610 12.92 -2.81 -16.31
N GLY A 611 12.10 -3.70 -15.80
CA GLY A 611 10.65 -3.58 -15.76
C GLY A 611 9.98 -4.91 -15.51
N GLU A 612 8.67 -4.90 -15.53
CA GLU A 612 7.82 -6.06 -15.26
C GLU A 612 6.76 -6.16 -16.35
N ILE A 613 6.51 -7.36 -16.85
CA ILE A 613 5.41 -7.65 -17.77
C ILE A 613 4.48 -8.62 -17.07
N ARG A 614 3.21 -8.23 -16.91
CA ARG A 614 2.16 -9.04 -16.31
C ARG A 614 1.23 -9.54 -17.39
N VAL A 615 1.02 -10.86 -17.42
CA VAL A 615 0.09 -11.52 -18.35
C VAL A 615 -1.10 -12.00 -17.56
N TYR A 616 -2.30 -11.61 -17.97
CA TYR A 616 -3.55 -12.00 -17.34
C TYR A 616 -4.19 -13.13 -18.16
N SER A 617 -4.63 -14.21 -17.49
CA SER A 617 -5.20 -15.36 -18.18
C SER A 617 -6.51 -15.00 -18.91
N ARG A 618 -6.75 -15.69 -20.00
CA ARG A 618 -7.98 -15.58 -20.80
C ARG A 618 -8.73 -16.91 -20.74
N ASP A 619 -9.95 -16.90 -20.23
CA ASP A 619 -10.74 -18.09 -19.93
C ASP A 619 -11.16 -18.99 -21.11
N ASP A 620 -10.91 -18.63 -22.38
CA ASP A 620 -11.58 -19.29 -23.52
C ASP A 620 -10.68 -19.63 -24.72
N ARG A 621 -9.38 -19.99 -24.57
CA ARG A 621 -8.53 -20.25 -25.74
C ARG A 621 -7.73 -21.55 -25.69
N GLU A 622 -7.62 -22.20 -26.88
CA GLU A 622 -6.74 -23.34 -27.12
C GLU A 622 -5.26 -23.00 -26.84
N GLU A 623 -4.54 -23.83 -26.14
CA GLU A 623 -3.17 -23.63 -25.62
C GLU A 623 -2.15 -23.09 -26.65
N GLU A 624 -2.14 -23.58 -27.89
CA GLU A 624 -1.22 -23.11 -28.95
C GLU A 624 -1.44 -21.65 -29.37
N ARG A 625 -2.70 -21.16 -29.36
CA ARG A 625 -3.00 -19.77 -29.67
C ARG A 625 -2.62 -18.82 -28.53
N GLU A 626 -2.67 -19.30 -27.31
CA GLU A 626 -2.30 -18.55 -26.13
C GLU A 626 -0.80 -18.25 -26.10
N GLU A 627 0.04 -19.22 -26.41
CA GLU A 627 1.50 -19.06 -26.45
C GLU A 627 1.96 -18.07 -27.53
N CYS A 628 1.38 -18.16 -28.73
CA CYS A 628 1.67 -17.20 -29.81
C CYS A 628 1.23 -15.77 -29.46
N TRP A 629 0.10 -15.64 -28.76
CA TRP A 629 -0.40 -14.35 -28.33
C TRP A 629 0.47 -13.72 -27.24
N GLU A 630 0.91 -14.50 -26.23
CA GLU A 630 1.87 -14.06 -25.21
C GLU A 630 3.17 -13.54 -25.86
N ARG A 631 3.72 -14.27 -26.81
CA ARG A 631 4.93 -13.86 -27.55
C ARG A 631 4.74 -12.55 -28.29
N ALA A 632 3.60 -12.36 -28.93
CA ALA A 632 3.28 -11.10 -29.64
C ALA A 632 3.16 -9.92 -28.67
N GLY A 633 2.50 -10.10 -27.52
CA GLY A 633 2.38 -9.07 -26.48
C GLY A 633 3.74 -8.70 -25.89
N ILE A 634 4.54 -9.69 -25.50
CA ILE A 634 5.88 -9.49 -24.95
C ILE A 634 6.78 -8.73 -25.92
N ILE A 635 6.85 -9.17 -27.20
CA ILE A 635 7.74 -8.54 -28.17
C ILE A 635 7.29 -7.11 -28.50
N THR A 636 5.99 -6.82 -28.50
CA THR A 636 5.49 -5.46 -28.72
C THR A 636 5.79 -4.55 -27.53
N ALA A 637 5.69 -5.03 -26.29
CA ALA A 637 6.09 -4.29 -25.10
C ALA A 637 7.60 -3.93 -25.13
N LEU A 638 8.44 -4.87 -25.55
CA LEU A 638 9.87 -4.65 -25.72
C LEU A 638 10.18 -3.64 -26.82
N GLY A 639 9.44 -3.67 -27.93
CA GLY A 639 9.54 -2.67 -28.99
C GLY A 639 9.20 -1.26 -28.52
N ILE A 640 8.16 -1.12 -27.69
CA ILE A 640 7.81 0.15 -27.06
C ILE A 640 8.93 0.65 -26.16
N GLN A 641 9.50 -0.21 -25.34
CA GLN A 641 10.62 0.15 -24.46
C GLN A 641 11.85 0.62 -25.26
N LEU A 642 12.21 -0.10 -26.32
CA LEU A 642 13.32 0.26 -27.20
C LEU A 642 13.09 1.66 -27.79
N ARG A 643 11.89 1.91 -28.29
CA ARG A 643 11.52 3.19 -28.90
C ARG A 643 11.58 4.34 -27.90
N GLU A 644 11.09 4.15 -26.70
CA GLU A 644 11.17 5.18 -25.66
C GLU A 644 12.61 5.52 -25.27
N ARG A 645 13.50 4.52 -25.24
CA ARG A 645 14.93 4.74 -24.96
C ARG A 645 15.62 5.52 -26.05
N GLU A 646 15.28 5.26 -27.32
CA GLU A 646 15.80 6.05 -28.44
C GLU A 646 15.33 7.52 -28.40
N MET A 647 14.06 7.77 -28.07
CA MET A 647 13.52 9.12 -27.94
C MET A 647 14.22 9.92 -26.82
N ARG A 648 14.73 9.28 -25.79
CA ARG A 648 15.51 9.91 -24.73
C ARG A 648 17.00 10.11 -25.07
N GLY A 649 17.45 9.66 -26.23
CA GLY A 649 18.85 9.76 -26.66
C GLY A 649 19.81 8.84 -25.89
N GLU A 650 19.31 7.84 -25.18
CA GLU A 650 20.11 6.92 -24.36
C GLU A 650 20.86 5.90 -25.22
N VAL A 651 20.33 5.56 -26.39
CA VAL A 651 20.93 4.57 -27.33
C VAL A 651 22.02 5.19 -28.21
N LEU A 652 21.96 6.47 -28.53
CA LEU A 652 22.90 7.13 -29.44
C LEU A 652 24.21 7.59 -28.79
N ARG A 653 24.31 7.66 -27.47
CA ARG A 653 25.55 8.09 -26.77
C ARG A 653 26.61 7.00 -26.64
N GLY A 654 26.31 5.74 -27.00
CA GLY A 654 27.24 4.62 -26.97
C GLY A 654 28.18 4.53 -28.17
N VAL A 655 27.98 5.29 -29.23
CA VAL A 655 28.74 5.21 -30.48
C VAL A 655 29.80 6.31 -30.62
N GLY A 656 29.77 7.31 -29.75
CA GLY A 656 30.58 8.54 -29.90
C GLY A 656 31.82 8.67 -29.03
N LYS A 657 32.32 7.63 -28.35
CA LYS A 657 33.56 7.70 -27.53
C LYS A 657 34.50 6.53 -27.73
N THR A 658 34.95 6.29 -28.94
CA THR A 658 36.20 5.58 -29.23
C THR A 658 36.78 6.11 -30.56
N ALA A 659 37.16 7.35 -30.58
CA ALA A 659 38.16 7.91 -31.50
C ALA A 659 38.61 9.25 -30.92
N GLY A 660 39.76 9.23 -30.25
CA GLY A 660 40.45 10.36 -29.72
C GLY A 660 41.43 9.93 -28.66
#